data_2f5ad3e21f2ab8499e5e56f77ab1c3d9
#
_entry.id   2f5ad3e21f2ab8499e5e56f77ab1c3d9
#
_cell.length_a   1.000
_cell.length_b   1.000
_cell.length_c   1.000
_cell.angle_alpha   90.00
_cell.angle_beta   90.00
_cell.angle_gamma   90.00
#
_symmetry.space_group_name_H-M   'P 1'
#
loop_
_entity.id
_entity.type
_entity.pdbx_description
1 polymer ?
#
loop_
_entity_poly.entity_id
_entity_poly.type
_entity_poly.pdbx_seq_one_letter_code
_entity_poly.pdbx_strand_id
1 'polypeptide(L)'
;MRYRRLAHTAFVLATIGLALPASAQTPGRPSIDDVINLKRVGSPVMSPDGQYVAYTIRETNWDENAYETEIWVAEVATGQSRQVTNGRKSSSQPVFSPDSAWLGFISDRDGKRQIYRIALRGGEAEKLTSAEEGVNNFAWSPNAKDIAYTMTDPPTAAMKERERAWGDVKIEDQDQRYTHLHLFDVSTKATRPLTTGQFVVGNFDWSPDGRHIAYDHRATSDPADSGTANISVLTAADGRSTVVVALEGPDTNPRWAPDGSRLAFVTALGKPFFFYQNSVIATIAIGSTAPQSLTDAFDEDPNLIAWTKAGIHFAASQRTWAYLFTLDPQTRHVTRHAPSDNWIGSGFSLSADGAQVAFTASGPTDFPDVFAAPVASMAGKRLSDAGAQVAAWPKHLRDVIRWKSQDGAEIEGVLHKPADFQQGRRYPLLVIIHGGPTGVSRPSPYGSGTAYPLDAFLAKGALILEPNYRGSAGYGEKFRSLNVRNLGIGDAWDVLSGIDSLVQQGLVDRDRVGSMGWSQGGYISAFLTTKHSDRFKAISVGAGISDWMTYYVNTDIHPFTRQYLKANPWDDPKIYADTSPMTYIKQARTPTLIQHGDQDARVPIPNAFQLYQGLRDQNVPVQLSIFKGFGHGLNKPKANRAAMQQNLEWFTRYIWNQPGGTQQ
;
A
#
# COMPACT_ATOMS: atom_id res chain seq x y z
N MET A 1 39.22 -15.41 -86.45
CA MET A 1 38.96 -15.54 -85.04
C MET A 1 39.31 -14.24 -84.38
N ARG A 2 38.32 -13.40 -84.06
CA ARG A 2 38.52 -12.09 -83.38
C ARG A 2 37.59 -12.00 -82.19
N TYR A 3 38.19 -11.96 -80.98
CA TYR A 3 37.49 -11.71 -79.72
C TYR A 3 37.19 -10.21 -79.63
N ARG A 4 35.89 -9.86 -79.43
CA ARG A 4 35.45 -8.52 -79.00
C ARG A 4 35.29 -8.51 -77.48
N ARG A 5 35.99 -7.60 -76.82
CA ARG A 5 35.81 -7.27 -75.40
C ARG A 5 34.64 -6.29 -75.28
N LEU A 6 33.64 -6.64 -74.43
CA LEU A 6 32.60 -5.75 -73.98
C LEU A 6 33.05 -5.07 -72.70
N ALA A 7 33.09 -3.75 -72.68
CA ALA A 7 33.31 -2.93 -71.56
C ALA A 7 31.98 -2.76 -70.76
N HIS A 8 31.93 -3.09 -69.47
CA HIS A 8 30.78 -2.80 -68.62
C HIS A 8 31.05 -1.48 -67.92
N THR A 9 30.23 -0.47 -68.18
CA THR A 9 30.19 0.80 -67.48
C THR A 9 29.24 0.64 -66.27
N ALA A 10 29.77 0.68 -65.07
CA ALA A 10 28.98 0.66 -63.87
C ALA A 10 28.45 2.08 -63.57
N PHE A 11 27.13 2.23 -63.54
CA PHE A 11 26.46 3.42 -63.04
C PHE A 11 26.32 3.33 -61.53
N VAL A 12 26.98 4.23 -60.82
CA VAL A 12 26.76 4.41 -59.33
C VAL A 12 25.60 5.38 -59.18
N LEU A 13 24.44 4.86 -58.74
CA LEU A 13 23.32 5.66 -58.29
C LEU A 13 23.59 6.08 -56.83
N ALA A 14 23.91 7.34 -56.61
CA ALA A 14 23.93 7.95 -55.29
C ALA A 14 22.48 8.23 -54.84
N THR A 15 21.95 7.43 -53.91
CA THR A 15 20.68 7.72 -53.24
C THR A 15 20.93 8.77 -52.17
N ILE A 16 20.52 10.00 -52.41
CA ILE A 16 20.42 11.05 -51.41
C ILE A 16 19.21 10.70 -50.53
N GLY A 17 19.48 10.14 -49.38
CA GLY A 17 18.47 9.94 -48.31
C GLY A 17 18.05 11.30 -47.74
N LEU A 18 16.89 11.80 -48.14
CA LEU A 18 16.23 12.89 -47.44
C LEU A 18 15.83 12.36 -46.05
N ALA A 19 16.58 12.74 -45.01
CA ALA A 19 16.14 12.59 -43.63
C ALA A 19 14.88 13.47 -43.42
N LEU A 20 13.73 12.84 -43.35
CA LEU A 20 12.50 13.48 -42.87
C LEU A 20 12.76 13.97 -41.43
N PRO A 21 12.42 15.22 -41.13
CA PRO A 21 12.50 15.67 -39.72
C PRO A 21 11.61 14.77 -38.90
N ALA A 22 12.17 14.21 -37.82
CA ALA A 22 11.39 13.50 -36.79
C ALA A 22 10.24 14.46 -36.41
N SER A 23 9.01 14.10 -36.73
CA SER A 23 7.84 14.82 -36.30
C SER A 23 7.90 14.83 -34.74
N ALA A 24 8.01 16.02 -34.16
CA ALA A 24 7.82 16.21 -32.75
C ALA A 24 6.44 15.60 -32.39
N GLN A 25 6.44 14.43 -31.77
CA GLN A 25 5.21 13.83 -31.32
C GLN A 25 4.56 14.84 -30.37
N THR A 26 3.36 15.28 -30.71
CA THR A 26 2.50 16.00 -29.79
C THR A 26 2.44 15.17 -28.52
N PRO A 27 2.62 15.74 -27.29
CA PRO A 27 2.61 14.97 -26.06
C PRO A 27 1.35 14.10 -26.02
N GLY A 28 1.52 12.81 -26.23
CA GLY A 28 0.42 11.87 -26.34
C GLY A 28 -0.25 11.73 -24.98
N ARG A 29 -1.58 11.71 -24.96
CA ARG A 29 -2.34 11.36 -23.75
C ARG A 29 -2.01 9.90 -23.40
N PRO A 30 -1.60 9.58 -22.15
CA PRO A 30 -1.27 8.21 -21.81
C PRO A 30 -2.49 7.31 -21.92
N SER A 31 -2.32 6.14 -22.51
CA SER A 31 -3.30 5.07 -22.53
C SER A 31 -3.34 4.37 -21.16
N ILE A 32 -4.34 3.53 -20.91
CA ILE A 32 -4.39 2.67 -19.71
C ILE A 32 -3.15 1.77 -19.65
N ASP A 33 -2.71 1.24 -20.78
CA ASP A 33 -1.53 0.39 -20.84
C ASP A 33 -0.23 1.15 -20.53
N ASP A 34 -0.11 2.40 -20.98
CA ASP A 34 1.03 3.25 -20.61
C ASP A 34 1.12 3.45 -19.10
N VAL A 35 -0.03 3.69 -18.42
CA VAL A 35 -0.08 3.85 -16.96
C VAL A 35 0.27 2.53 -16.24
N ILE A 36 -0.19 1.39 -16.75
CA ILE A 36 0.13 0.06 -16.19
C ILE A 36 1.60 -0.28 -16.40
N ASN A 37 2.20 0.14 -17.51
CA ASN A 37 3.60 -0.10 -17.87
C ASN A 37 4.59 0.79 -17.09
N LEU A 38 4.12 1.77 -16.32
CA LEU A 38 5.01 2.63 -15.54
C LEU A 38 5.89 1.81 -14.60
N LYS A 39 7.19 1.95 -14.75
CA LYS A 39 8.18 1.43 -13.82
C LYS A 39 8.07 2.20 -12.51
N ARG A 40 7.93 1.48 -11.40
CA ARG A 40 7.72 2.09 -10.09
C ARG A 40 8.85 1.72 -9.15
N VAL A 41 9.48 2.75 -8.60
CA VAL A 41 10.51 2.60 -7.57
C VAL A 41 9.88 2.34 -6.21
N GLY A 42 10.57 1.60 -5.35
CA GLY A 42 10.11 1.34 -3.99
C GLY A 42 11.18 0.74 -3.09
N SER A 43 10.81 0.55 -1.83
CA SER A 43 11.62 -0.12 -0.81
C SER A 43 13.09 0.34 -0.75
N PRO A 44 13.37 1.65 -0.68
CA PRO A 44 14.75 2.11 -0.53
C PRO A 44 15.30 1.69 0.84
N VAL A 45 16.52 1.16 0.83
CA VAL A 45 17.24 0.72 2.03
C VAL A 45 18.63 1.37 2.02
N MET A 46 18.93 2.12 3.06
CA MET A 46 20.24 2.74 3.27
C MET A 46 21.23 1.71 3.78
N SER A 47 22.46 1.70 3.26
CA SER A 47 23.53 0.89 3.85
C SER A 47 23.90 1.42 5.24
N PRO A 48 24.35 0.57 6.19
CA PRO A 48 24.73 0.98 7.53
C PRO A 48 25.73 2.14 7.57
N ASP A 49 26.69 2.18 6.64
CA ASP A 49 27.69 3.24 6.49
C ASP A 49 27.20 4.51 5.77
N GLY A 50 25.94 4.51 5.27
CA GLY A 50 25.34 5.64 4.56
C GLY A 50 25.87 5.86 3.15
N GLN A 51 26.67 4.95 2.58
CA GLN A 51 27.31 5.15 1.28
C GLN A 51 26.46 4.67 0.09
N TYR A 52 25.57 3.70 0.33
CA TYR A 52 24.76 3.07 -0.73
C TYR A 52 23.29 3.07 -0.36
N VAL A 53 22.44 3.09 -1.40
CA VAL A 53 21.00 2.85 -1.28
C VAL A 53 20.62 1.72 -2.22
N ALA A 54 20.10 0.63 -1.67
CA ALA A 54 19.42 -0.39 -2.44
C ALA A 54 17.94 -0.02 -2.58
N TYR A 55 17.36 -0.22 -3.76
CA TYR A 55 15.94 0.02 -3.99
C TYR A 55 15.40 -0.94 -5.05
N THR A 56 14.09 -1.06 -5.10
CA THR A 56 13.43 -1.92 -6.08
C THR A 56 12.85 -1.11 -7.24
N ILE A 57 12.84 -1.72 -8.43
CA ILE A 57 12.03 -1.27 -9.56
C ILE A 57 11.07 -2.39 -9.92
N ARG A 58 9.77 -2.06 -9.93
CA ARG A 58 8.70 -2.95 -10.37
C ARG A 58 8.33 -2.63 -11.82
N GLU A 59 8.29 -3.67 -12.66
CA GLU A 59 7.94 -3.59 -14.07
C GLU A 59 6.77 -4.53 -14.40
N THR A 60 6.08 -4.26 -15.51
CA THR A 60 4.98 -5.08 -15.99
C THR A 60 5.48 -6.15 -16.95
N ASN A 61 5.17 -7.42 -16.67
CA ASN A 61 5.36 -8.54 -17.57
C ASN A 61 3.98 -9.01 -18.08
N TRP A 62 3.63 -8.65 -19.29
CA TRP A 62 2.34 -8.99 -19.90
C TRP A 62 2.21 -10.47 -20.27
N ASP A 63 3.31 -11.12 -20.64
CA ASP A 63 3.32 -12.53 -21.05
C ASP A 63 2.99 -13.42 -19.84
N GLU A 64 3.67 -13.20 -18.71
CA GLU A 64 3.42 -13.89 -17.46
C GLU A 64 2.19 -13.32 -16.70
N ASN A 65 1.61 -12.24 -17.16
CA ASN A 65 0.55 -11.49 -16.48
C ASN A 65 0.91 -11.19 -15.02
N ALA A 66 2.11 -10.70 -14.81
CA ALA A 66 2.69 -10.44 -13.49
C ALA A 66 3.39 -9.08 -13.44
N TYR A 67 3.55 -8.57 -12.23
CA TYR A 67 4.51 -7.51 -11.94
C TYR A 67 5.78 -8.16 -11.42
N GLU A 68 6.90 -7.84 -12.02
CA GLU A 68 8.22 -8.32 -11.64
C GLU A 68 9.01 -7.20 -10.97
N THR A 69 9.81 -7.57 -9.99
CA THR A 69 10.57 -6.62 -9.19
C THR A 69 12.04 -7.01 -9.21
N GLU A 70 12.89 -6.04 -9.52
CA GLU A 70 14.33 -6.18 -9.49
C GLU A 70 14.98 -5.15 -8.60
N ILE A 71 16.20 -5.46 -8.11
CA ILE A 71 16.93 -4.63 -7.17
C ILE A 71 18.02 -3.85 -7.89
N TRP A 72 18.10 -2.57 -7.52
CA TRP A 72 19.10 -1.61 -7.94
C TRP A 72 19.89 -1.12 -6.74
N VAL A 73 21.13 -0.73 -6.94
CA VAL A 73 21.97 -0.09 -5.92
C VAL A 73 22.53 1.21 -6.49
N ALA A 74 22.34 2.29 -5.74
CA ALA A 74 22.92 3.60 -6.04
C ALA A 74 24.04 3.94 -5.02
N GLU A 75 25.11 4.55 -5.49
CA GLU A 75 26.10 5.18 -4.65
C GLU A 75 25.66 6.60 -4.29
N VAL A 76 25.55 6.91 -2.99
CA VAL A 76 25.05 8.20 -2.52
C VAL A 76 25.93 9.36 -2.97
N ALA A 77 27.26 9.21 -2.91
CA ALA A 77 28.21 10.26 -3.24
C ALA A 77 28.11 10.69 -4.72
N THR A 78 28.06 9.74 -5.66
CA THR A 78 28.04 10.01 -7.10
C THR A 78 26.61 10.13 -7.66
N GLY A 79 25.64 9.40 -7.07
CA GLY A 79 24.30 9.21 -7.59
C GLY A 79 24.23 8.18 -8.72
N GLN A 80 25.34 7.50 -9.02
CA GLN A 80 25.35 6.44 -10.02
C GLN A 80 24.59 5.21 -9.50
N SER A 81 23.71 4.69 -10.34
CA SER A 81 22.85 3.56 -10.02
C SER A 81 23.11 2.40 -10.99
N ARG A 82 23.07 1.17 -10.47
CA ARG A 82 23.20 -0.04 -11.28
C ARG A 82 22.20 -1.10 -10.85
N GLN A 83 21.74 -1.89 -11.81
CA GLN A 83 20.92 -3.06 -11.54
C GLN A 83 21.78 -4.17 -10.93
N VAL A 84 21.28 -4.80 -9.86
CA VAL A 84 21.99 -5.85 -9.11
C VAL A 84 21.38 -7.21 -9.38
N THR A 85 20.08 -7.28 -9.55
CA THR A 85 19.39 -8.51 -9.90
C THR A 85 18.72 -8.38 -11.25
N ASN A 86 18.75 -9.45 -12.04
CA ASN A 86 18.11 -9.52 -13.35
C ASN A 86 17.70 -10.98 -13.58
N GLY A 87 16.43 -11.27 -13.54
CA GLY A 87 15.92 -12.63 -13.66
C GLY A 87 14.50 -12.69 -14.23
N ARG A 88 14.01 -13.93 -14.42
CA ARG A 88 12.63 -14.18 -14.87
C ARG A 88 11.62 -14.15 -13.70
N LYS A 89 12.10 -13.95 -12.48
CA LYS A 89 11.30 -13.95 -11.25
C LYS A 89 11.76 -12.82 -10.35
N SER A 90 10.87 -12.36 -9.48
CA SER A 90 11.13 -11.21 -8.62
C SER A 90 12.27 -11.42 -7.65
N SER A 91 13.01 -10.33 -7.43
CA SER A 91 13.94 -10.15 -6.32
C SER A 91 13.51 -8.93 -5.50
N SER A 92 13.36 -9.09 -4.19
CA SER A 92 12.74 -8.09 -3.32
C SER A 92 13.35 -8.09 -1.92
N GLN A 93 12.91 -7.17 -1.07
CA GLN A 93 13.37 -7.03 0.32
C GLN A 93 14.90 -6.98 0.44
N PRO A 94 15.58 -6.01 -0.19
CA PRO A 94 17.02 -5.84 -0.03
C PRO A 94 17.35 -5.47 1.43
N VAL A 95 18.40 -6.08 2.00
CA VAL A 95 18.92 -5.78 3.34
C VAL A 95 20.43 -5.84 3.29
N PHE A 96 21.13 -4.76 3.61
CA PHE A 96 22.58 -4.76 3.68
C PHE A 96 23.07 -5.54 4.91
N SER A 97 24.23 -6.22 4.76
CA SER A 97 24.95 -6.73 5.92
C SER A 97 25.47 -5.57 6.79
N PRO A 98 25.69 -5.78 8.11
CA PRO A 98 26.15 -4.74 9.02
C PRO A 98 27.46 -4.06 8.63
N ASP A 99 28.34 -4.77 7.93
CA ASP A 99 29.61 -4.28 7.39
C ASP A 99 29.47 -3.59 6.02
N SER A 100 28.26 -3.46 5.50
CA SER A 100 27.95 -2.92 4.16
C SER A 100 28.64 -3.67 3.00
N ALA A 101 29.17 -4.87 3.21
CA ALA A 101 29.89 -5.62 2.17
C ALA A 101 28.95 -6.45 1.26
N TRP A 102 27.84 -6.88 1.81
CA TRP A 102 26.88 -7.75 1.14
C TRP A 102 25.48 -7.13 1.10
N LEU A 103 24.76 -7.44 0.05
CA LEU A 103 23.32 -7.21 -0.05
C LEU A 103 22.59 -8.56 -0.02
N GLY A 104 21.84 -8.80 1.06
CA GLY A 104 20.89 -9.91 1.15
C GLY A 104 19.56 -9.51 0.50
N PHE A 105 18.83 -10.48 -0.07
CA PHE A 105 17.53 -10.26 -0.66
C PHE A 105 16.73 -11.57 -0.76
N ILE A 106 15.43 -11.47 -0.95
CA ILE A 106 14.54 -12.60 -1.17
C ILE A 106 14.26 -12.73 -2.67
N SER A 107 14.35 -13.96 -3.20
CA SER A 107 13.96 -14.28 -4.57
C SER A 107 13.32 -15.66 -4.66
N ASP A 108 12.34 -15.79 -5.56
CA ASP A 108 11.65 -17.05 -5.89
C ASP A 108 12.14 -17.69 -7.20
N ARG A 109 13.34 -17.29 -7.65
CA ARG A 109 13.95 -17.74 -8.92
C ARG A 109 14.09 -19.27 -9.05
N ASP A 110 14.23 -19.96 -7.91
CA ASP A 110 14.31 -21.43 -7.83
C ASP A 110 13.01 -22.08 -7.29
N GLY A 111 11.86 -21.40 -7.43
CA GLY A 111 10.55 -21.88 -7.01
C GLY A 111 10.02 -21.19 -5.76
N LYS A 112 10.36 -21.66 -4.54
CA LYS A 112 9.96 -20.99 -3.30
C LYS A 112 10.90 -19.84 -2.96
N ARG A 113 10.39 -18.85 -2.23
CA ARG A 113 11.15 -17.69 -1.78
C ARG A 113 12.31 -18.09 -0.88
N GLN A 114 13.54 -17.71 -1.25
CA GLN A 114 14.76 -18.01 -0.49
C GLN A 114 15.58 -16.74 -0.30
N ILE A 115 16.46 -16.75 0.71
CA ILE A 115 17.46 -15.70 0.90
C ILE A 115 18.63 -15.94 -0.03
N TYR A 116 19.00 -14.90 -0.75
CA TYR A 116 20.22 -14.80 -1.55
C TYR A 116 21.07 -13.66 -1.02
N ARG A 117 22.37 -13.69 -1.29
CA ARG A 117 23.25 -12.54 -1.10
C ARG A 117 24.11 -12.29 -2.33
N ILE A 118 24.49 -11.05 -2.51
CA ILE A 118 25.44 -10.63 -3.54
C ILE A 118 26.43 -9.61 -2.95
N ALA A 119 27.70 -9.70 -3.35
CA ALA A 119 28.70 -8.72 -2.92
C ALA A 119 28.45 -7.36 -3.60
N LEU A 120 28.57 -6.26 -2.87
CA LEU A 120 28.38 -4.91 -3.44
C LEU A 120 29.39 -4.58 -4.54
N ARG A 121 30.55 -5.23 -4.53
CA ARG A 121 31.59 -5.07 -5.59
C ARG A 121 31.28 -5.81 -6.88
N GLY A 122 30.16 -6.56 -6.93
CA GLY A 122 29.72 -7.39 -8.05
C GLY A 122 29.98 -8.88 -7.86
N GLY A 123 29.61 -9.69 -8.83
CA GLY A 123 29.66 -11.15 -8.80
C GLY A 123 28.27 -11.76 -8.99
N GLU A 124 28.18 -13.07 -8.82
CA GLU A 124 26.91 -13.79 -8.88
C GLU A 124 26.22 -13.86 -7.50
N ALA A 125 24.89 -13.92 -7.49
CA ALA A 125 24.12 -14.06 -6.28
C ALA A 125 24.24 -15.50 -5.73
N GLU A 126 24.63 -15.62 -4.47
CA GLU A 126 24.70 -16.90 -3.75
C GLU A 126 23.40 -17.17 -3.02
N LYS A 127 22.81 -18.37 -3.24
CA LYS A 127 21.66 -18.86 -2.47
C LYS A 127 22.13 -19.26 -1.06
N LEU A 128 21.51 -18.70 -0.04
CA LEU A 128 21.84 -19.01 1.36
C LEU A 128 20.92 -20.09 1.94
N THR A 129 19.60 -19.97 1.75
CA THR A 129 18.62 -20.85 2.41
C THR A 129 17.97 -21.84 1.46
N SER A 130 17.43 -22.93 2.05
CA SER A 130 16.57 -23.91 1.40
C SER A 130 15.36 -24.19 2.30
N ALA A 131 14.68 -23.12 2.73
CA ALA A 131 13.51 -23.17 3.59
C ALA A 131 12.36 -23.91 2.90
N GLU A 132 11.80 -24.95 3.57
CA GLU A 132 10.79 -25.84 2.99
C GLU A 132 9.54 -25.10 2.51
N GLU A 133 9.04 -24.14 3.29
CA GLU A 133 7.86 -23.34 2.93
C GLU A 133 8.21 -21.93 2.41
N GLY A 134 9.51 -21.67 2.22
CA GLY A 134 10.03 -20.37 1.81
C GLY A 134 10.20 -19.40 2.97
N VAL A 135 10.88 -18.29 2.69
CA VAL A 135 11.21 -17.24 3.67
C VAL A 135 10.20 -16.09 3.53
N ASN A 136 9.65 -15.63 4.66
CA ASN A 136 8.75 -14.47 4.68
C ASN A 136 9.53 -13.17 4.85
N ASN A 137 10.40 -13.09 5.85
CA ASN A 137 11.23 -11.92 6.20
C ASN A 137 12.56 -12.38 6.80
N PHE A 138 13.60 -11.53 6.76
CA PHE A 138 14.90 -11.84 7.34
C PHE A 138 15.65 -10.60 7.81
N ALA A 139 16.62 -10.80 8.73
CA ALA A 139 17.55 -9.78 9.19
C ALA A 139 18.92 -10.41 9.50
N TRP A 140 20.00 -9.69 9.16
CA TRP A 140 21.34 -10.04 9.57
C TRP A 140 21.55 -9.83 11.08
N SER A 141 22.26 -10.72 11.74
CA SER A 141 22.80 -10.44 13.06
C SER A 141 23.83 -9.32 13.02
N PRO A 142 24.03 -8.53 14.09
CA PRO A 142 24.98 -7.39 14.08
C PRO A 142 26.43 -7.74 13.72
N ASN A 143 26.83 -8.98 13.91
CA ASN A 143 28.16 -9.48 13.56
C ASN A 143 28.25 -10.14 12.17
N ALA A 144 27.15 -10.13 11.39
CA ALA A 144 27.01 -10.73 10.08
C ALA A 144 27.25 -12.26 10.00
N LYS A 145 27.34 -12.96 11.15
CA LYS A 145 27.57 -14.41 11.19
C LYS A 145 26.29 -15.22 11.02
N ASP A 146 25.18 -14.64 11.44
CA ASP A 146 23.87 -15.30 11.43
C ASP A 146 22.83 -14.46 10.69
N ILE A 147 21.79 -15.13 10.21
CA ILE A 147 20.58 -14.52 9.68
C ILE A 147 19.39 -15.09 10.45
N ALA A 148 18.62 -14.24 11.11
CA ALA A 148 17.30 -14.61 11.59
C ALA A 148 16.28 -14.45 10.45
N TYR A 149 15.37 -15.40 10.29
CA TYR A 149 14.31 -15.32 9.31
C TYR A 149 13.01 -15.96 9.79
N THR A 150 11.89 -15.57 9.22
CA THR A 150 10.59 -16.19 9.50
C THR A 150 10.17 -17.11 8.38
N MET A 151 9.59 -18.26 8.76
CA MET A 151 9.01 -19.25 7.87
C MET A 151 7.70 -19.75 8.47
N THR A 152 6.68 -19.93 7.64
CA THR A 152 5.43 -20.59 8.04
C THR A 152 5.66 -22.10 8.11
N ASP A 153 5.15 -22.76 9.14
CA ASP A 153 5.29 -24.19 9.32
C ASP A 153 4.67 -24.96 8.14
N PRO A 154 5.23 -26.11 7.74
CA PRO A 154 4.61 -27.00 6.78
C PRO A 154 3.27 -27.54 7.34
N PRO A 155 2.35 -28.01 6.48
CA PRO A 155 1.15 -28.70 6.92
C PRO A 155 1.49 -29.88 7.83
N THR A 156 0.77 -30.01 8.94
CA THR A 156 0.97 -31.09 9.90
C THR A 156 0.67 -32.48 9.28
N ALA A 157 1.15 -33.54 9.92
CA ALA A 157 0.83 -34.91 9.47
C ALA A 157 -0.68 -35.17 9.47
N ALA A 158 -1.41 -34.64 10.45
CA ALA A 158 -2.87 -34.75 10.52
C ALA A 158 -3.56 -34.00 9.39
N MET A 159 -3.09 -32.79 9.02
CA MET A 159 -3.61 -32.03 7.88
C MET A 159 -3.37 -32.79 6.56
N LYS A 160 -2.16 -33.31 6.34
CA LYS A 160 -1.81 -34.11 5.15
C LYS A 160 -2.63 -35.41 5.05
N GLU A 161 -2.87 -36.09 6.17
CA GLU A 161 -3.69 -37.29 6.20
C GLU A 161 -5.17 -36.99 5.91
N ARG A 162 -5.71 -35.89 6.47
CA ARG A 162 -7.08 -35.43 6.19
C ARG A 162 -7.23 -35.05 4.70
N GLU A 163 -6.28 -34.29 4.16
CA GLU A 163 -6.26 -33.94 2.74
C GLU A 163 -6.27 -35.16 1.85
N ARG A 164 -5.47 -36.20 2.20
CA ARG A 164 -5.46 -37.49 1.49
C ARG A 164 -6.77 -38.25 1.60
N ALA A 165 -7.40 -38.24 2.77
CA ALA A 165 -8.62 -39.01 3.05
C ALA A 165 -9.90 -38.30 2.58
N TRP A 166 -9.96 -36.96 2.65
CA TRP A 166 -11.17 -36.17 2.43
C TRP A 166 -11.07 -35.19 1.28
N GLY A 167 -9.89 -35.02 0.67
CA GLY A 167 -9.65 -33.98 -0.33
C GLY A 167 -9.55 -32.57 0.31
N ASP A 168 -10.00 -31.56 -0.41
CA ASP A 168 -9.87 -30.15 -0.06
C ASP A 168 -10.89 -29.72 1.03
N VAL A 169 -10.87 -30.36 2.19
CA VAL A 169 -11.73 -30.01 3.33
C VAL A 169 -10.91 -29.24 4.37
N LYS A 170 -11.29 -27.98 4.62
CA LYS A 170 -10.76 -27.16 5.72
C LYS A 170 -11.72 -27.23 6.92
N ILE A 171 -11.17 -27.44 8.11
CA ILE A 171 -11.90 -27.27 9.36
C ILE A 171 -11.47 -25.93 9.97
N GLU A 172 -12.41 -25.01 10.13
CA GLU A 172 -12.13 -23.73 10.77
C GLU A 172 -11.55 -23.94 12.17
N ASP A 173 -10.66 -23.06 12.58
CA ASP A 173 -9.95 -23.08 13.88
C ASP A 173 -9.03 -24.28 14.13
N GLN A 174 -9.00 -25.29 13.23
CA GLN A 174 -8.11 -26.46 13.39
C GLN A 174 -6.95 -26.48 12.38
N ASP A 175 -7.09 -25.82 11.22
CA ASP A 175 -6.10 -25.82 10.15
C ASP A 175 -5.17 -24.61 10.23
N GLN A 176 -4.78 -24.23 11.44
CA GLN A 176 -3.85 -23.14 11.67
C GLN A 176 -2.42 -23.55 11.35
N ARG A 177 -1.72 -22.71 10.59
CA ARG A 177 -0.29 -22.81 10.33
C ARG A 177 0.41 -21.63 10.96
N TYR A 178 1.42 -21.89 11.78
CA TYR A 178 2.11 -20.88 12.55
C TYR A 178 3.37 -20.42 11.82
N THR A 179 3.82 -19.21 12.10
CA THR A 179 5.05 -18.66 11.53
C THR A 179 6.07 -18.49 12.64
N HIS A 180 7.26 -19.06 12.44
CA HIS A 180 8.30 -19.10 13.44
C HIS A 180 9.60 -18.47 12.99
N LEU A 181 10.40 -18.01 13.98
CA LEU A 181 11.77 -17.57 13.79
C LEU A 181 12.71 -18.77 13.68
N HIS A 182 13.61 -18.68 12.71
CA HIS A 182 14.70 -19.59 12.46
C HIS A 182 16.02 -18.83 12.45
N LEU A 183 17.11 -19.49 12.84
CA LEU A 183 18.47 -18.98 12.74
C LEU A 183 19.24 -19.77 11.69
N PHE A 184 19.86 -19.06 10.77
CA PHE A 184 20.74 -19.57 9.74
C PHE A 184 22.17 -19.12 10.01
N ASP A 185 23.11 -20.04 10.18
CA ASP A 185 24.56 -19.76 10.30
C ASP A 185 25.15 -19.61 8.89
N VAL A 186 25.71 -18.45 8.60
CA VAL A 186 26.22 -18.10 7.26
C VAL A 186 27.44 -18.94 6.87
N SER A 187 28.25 -19.37 7.85
CA SER A 187 29.48 -20.12 7.61
C SER A 187 29.21 -21.61 7.39
N THR A 188 28.41 -22.22 8.23
CA THR A 188 28.10 -23.66 8.20
C THR A 188 26.90 -23.99 7.33
N LYS A 189 26.08 -22.98 7.00
CA LYS A 189 24.77 -23.09 6.31
C LYS A 189 23.75 -23.93 7.07
N ALA A 190 23.97 -24.13 8.36
CA ALA A 190 23.05 -24.84 9.23
C ALA A 190 21.87 -23.93 9.62
N THR A 191 20.67 -24.52 9.66
CA THR A 191 19.44 -23.86 10.11
C THR A 191 18.89 -24.53 11.35
N ARG A 192 18.38 -23.75 12.31
CA ARG A 192 17.64 -24.26 13.46
C ARG A 192 16.48 -23.36 13.81
N PRO A 193 15.36 -23.89 14.34
CA PRO A 193 14.28 -23.06 14.86
C PRO A 193 14.71 -22.31 16.11
N LEU A 194 14.24 -21.08 16.27
CA LEU A 194 14.37 -20.27 17.49
C LEU A 194 13.06 -20.25 18.30
N THR A 195 11.92 -20.31 17.62
CA THR A 195 10.62 -20.34 18.23
C THR A 195 9.81 -21.53 17.74
N THR A 196 8.92 -22.03 18.59
CA THR A 196 7.96 -23.10 18.29
C THR A 196 6.72 -22.87 19.13
N GLY A 197 5.57 -23.44 18.73
CA GLY A 197 4.33 -23.35 19.51
C GLY A 197 3.15 -22.83 18.68
N GLN A 198 2.06 -22.48 19.38
CA GLN A 198 0.81 -22.05 18.74
C GLN A 198 0.73 -20.52 18.73
N PHE A 199 1.57 -19.89 17.92
CA PHE A 199 1.56 -18.44 17.69
C PHE A 199 2.26 -18.09 16.37
N VAL A 200 2.00 -16.90 15.87
CA VAL A 200 2.57 -16.38 14.63
C VAL A 200 3.52 -15.21 14.95
N VAL A 201 4.79 -15.34 14.60
CA VAL A 201 5.77 -14.27 14.68
C VAL A 201 5.54 -13.27 13.54
N GLY A 202 5.51 -11.98 13.88
CA GLY A 202 5.43 -10.85 12.95
C GLY A 202 6.80 -10.19 12.72
N ASN A 203 6.97 -8.98 13.26
CA ASN A 203 8.23 -8.23 13.16
C ASN A 203 9.22 -8.68 14.22
N PHE A 204 10.50 -8.52 13.93
CA PHE A 204 11.57 -8.82 14.88
C PHE A 204 12.78 -7.90 14.65
N ASP A 205 13.59 -7.76 15.69
CA ASP A 205 14.79 -6.93 15.69
C ASP A 205 15.89 -7.54 16.57
N TRP A 206 17.14 -7.47 16.12
CA TRP A 206 18.29 -7.96 16.85
C TRP A 206 18.76 -6.96 17.91
N SER A 207 19.11 -7.43 19.10
CA SER A 207 19.84 -6.60 20.07
C SER A 207 21.20 -6.19 19.50
N PRO A 208 21.72 -4.99 19.85
CA PRO A 208 23.00 -4.51 19.31
C PRO A 208 24.20 -5.43 19.58
N ASP A 209 24.15 -6.22 20.64
CA ASP A 209 25.18 -7.21 21.00
C ASP A 209 25.03 -8.57 20.27
N GLY A 210 23.94 -8.74 19.50
CA GLY A 210 23.61 -9.97 18.77
C GLY A 210 23.21 -11.16 19.65
N ARG A 211 22.94 -10.96 20.95
CA ARG A 211 22.60 -12.05 21.86
C ARG A 211 21.11 -12.31 21.98
N HIS A 212 20.29 -11.32 21.65
CA HIS A 212 18.84 -11.39 21.82
C HIS A 212 18.12 -10.96 20.54
N ILE A 213 16.88 -11.45 20.38
CA ILE A 213 15.93 -10.98 19.36
C ILE A 213 14.65 -10.61 20.07
N ALA A 214 14.20 -9.36 19.87
CA ALA A 214 12.86 -8.93 20.22
C ALA A 214 11.92 -9.23 19.05
N TYR A 215 10.72 -9.72 19.31
CA TYR A 215 9.74 -10.01 18.28
C TYR A 215 8.32 -9.81 18.76
N ASP A 216 7.44 -9.36 17.86
CA ASP A 216 6.01 -9.42 18.12
C ASP A 216 5.43 -10.77 17.69
N HIS A 217 4.41 -11.21 18.40
CA HIS A 217 3.72 -12.45 18.08
C HIS A 217 2.24 -12.38 18.48
N ARG A 218 1.39 -13.06 17.73
CA ARG A 218 -0.05 -13.12 17.96
C ARG A 218 -0.56 -14.57 17.95
N ALA A 219 -1.79 -14.79 18.43
CA ALA A 219 -2.36 -16.13 18.63
C ALA A 219 -2.42 -16.95 17.35
N THR A 220 -2.90 -16.36 16.23
CA THR A 220 -3.05 -17.07 14.96
C THR A 220 -2.64 -16.20 13.77
N SER A 221 -2.67 -16.77 12.55
CA SER A 221 -2.51 -16.02 11.31
C SER A 221 -3.75 -15.22 10.91
N ASP A 222 -4.89 -15.45 11.56
CA ASP A 222 -6.13 -14.73 11.28
C ASP A 222 -5.97 -13.23 11.59
N PRO A 223 -6.28 -12.34 10.64
CA PRO A 223 -6.27 -10.90 10.88
C PRO A 223 -7.19 -10.44 12.03
N ALA A 224 -8.25 -11.21 12.35
CA ALA A 224 -9.11 -10.94 13.49
C ALA A 224 -8.35 -10.97 14.83
N ASP A 225 -7.27 -11.74 14.93
CA ASP A 225 -6.43 -11.85 16.10
C ASP A 225 -5.33 -10.79 16.18
N SER A 226 -5.35 -9.79 15.32
CA SER A 226 -4.35 -8.70 15.33
C SER A 226 -4.24 -7.99 16.70
N GLY A 227 -5.35 -7.89 17.43
CA GLY A 227 -5.39 -7.32 18.78
C GLY A 227 -4.71 -8.16 19.86
N THR A 228 -4.32 -9.40 19.59
CA THR A 228 -3.63 -10.29 20.53
C THR A 228 -2.10 -10.21 20.46
N ALA A 229 -1.58 -9.27 19.67
CA ALA A 229 -0.15 -9.13 19.45
C ALA A 229 0.56 -8.66 20.71
N ASN A 230 1.58 -9.42 21.13
CA ASN A 230 2.43 -9.17 22.30
C ASN A 230 3.90 -9.13 21.88
N ILE A 231 4.79 -8.59 22.70
CA ILE A 231 6.22 -8.57 22.45
C ILE A 231 6.96 -9.51 23.40
N SER A 232 7.83 -10.33 22.82
CA SER A 232 8.75 -11.21 23.53
C SER A 232 10.20 -10.91 23.16
N VAL A 233 11.10 -11.28 24.07
CA VAL A 233 12.56 -11.29 23.84
C VAL A 233 13.06 -12.70 24.03
N LEU A 234 13.80 -13.21 23.04
CA LEU A 234 14.48 -14.50 23.10
C LEU A 234 15.99 -14.36 23.12
N THR A 235 16.66 -15.36 23.72
CA THR A 235 18.12 -15.55 23.63
C THR A 235 18.46 -16.28 22.35
N ALA A 236 19.26 -15.68 21.48
CA ALA A 236 19.61 -16.26 20.17
C ALA A 236 20.38 -17.60 20.30
N ALA A 237 21.11 -17.83 21.38
CA ALA A 237 21.89 -19.05 21.59
C ALA A 237 21.02 -20.30 21.76
N ASP A 238 19.94 -20.23 22.54
CA ASP A 238 19.13 -21.39 22.95
C ASP A 238 17.62 -21.26 22.69
N GLY A 239 17.17 -20.10 22.17
CA GLY A 239 15.77 -19.84 21.86
C GLY A 239 14.88 -19.62 23.09
N ARG A 240 15.42 -19.56 24.33
CA ARG A 240 14.62 -19.23 25.51
C ARG A 240 14.01 -17.86 25.38
N SER A 241 12.69 -17.77 25.52
CA SER A 241 11.92 -16.57 25.30
C SER A 241 11.14 -16.16 26.55
N THR A 242 10.98 -14.84 26.71
CA THR A 242 10.18 -14.23 27.77
C THR A 242 9.29 -13.15 27.17
N VAL A 243 8.00 -13.14 27.54
CA VAL A 243 7.08 -12.05 27.19
C VAL A 243 7.46 -10.81 27.97
N VAL A 244 7.68 -9.68 27.30
CA VAL A 244 8.07 -8.40 27.91
C VAL A 244 6.97 -7.35 27.85
N VAL A 245 6.06 -7.43 26.87
CA VAL A 245 4.88 -6.57 26.77
C VAL A 245 3.68 -7.42 26.38
N ALA A 246 2.57 -7.29 27.14
CA ALA A 246 1.30 -7.95 26.88
C ALA A 246 0.17 -7.06 27.40
N LEU A 247 -0.14 -5.99 26.67
CA LEU A 247 -1.23 -5.08 26.99
C LEU A 247 -2.51 -5.50 26.25
N GLU A 248 -3.64 -4.94 26.63
CA GLU A 248 -4.84 -5.07 25.82
C GLU A 248 -4.68 -4.29 24.51
N GLY A 249 -5.00 -4.91 23.36
CA GLY A 249 -4.74 -4.37 22.03
C GLY A 249 -3.35 -4.76 21.50
N PRO A 250 -3.02 -4.36 20.27
CA PRO A 250 -1.78 -4.79 19.64
C PRO A 250 -0.55 -4.08 20.22
N ASP A 251 0.47 -4.87 20.57
CA ASP A 251 1.84 -4.45 20.87
C ASP A 251 2.74 -4.99 19.76
N THR A 252 3.34 -4.13 18.93
CA THR A 252 3.98 -4.55 17.69
C THR A 252 5.27 -3.79 17.37
N ASN A 253 6.03 -4.30 16.40
CA ASN A 253 7.17 -3.63 15.78
C ASN A 253 8.25 -3.19 16.78
N PRO A 254 8.80 -4.12 17.59
CA PRO A 254 9.84 -3.78 18.57
C PRO A 254 11.13 -3.31 17.87
N ARG A 255 11.81 -2.31 18.46
CA ARG A 255 13.12 -1.81 18.06
C ARG A 255 14.01 -1.63 19.27
N TRP A 256 15.22 -2.18 19.22
CA TRP A 256 16.20 -2.04 20.30
C TRP A 256 16.75 -0.62 20.37
N ALA A 257 16.96 -0.15 21.58
CA ALA A 257 17.82 1.01 21.82
C ALA A 257 19.27 0.68 21.44
N PRO A 258 20.08 1.66 20.98
CA PRO A 258 21.46 1.42 20.55
C PRO A 258 22.38 0.84 21.64
N ASP A 259 22.03 1.04 22.90
CA ASP A 259 22.76 0.50 24.07
C ASP A 259 22.26 -0.87 24.54
N GLY A 260 21.18 -1.39 23.92
CA GLY A 260 20.57 -2.67 24.28
C GLY A 260 19.77 -2.67 25.58
N SER A 261 19.59 -1.53 26.25
CA SER A 261 18.95 -1.45 27.57
C SER A 261 17.42 -1.44 27.52
N ARG A 262 16.82 -1.05 26.38
CA ARG A 262 15.39 -0.80 26.21
C ARG A 262 14.88 -1.23 24.84
N LEU A 263 13.57 -1.40 24.74
CA LEU A 263 12.83 -1.51 23.47
C LEU A 263 11.93 -0.28 23.27
N ALA A 264 11.85 0.20 22.04
CA ALA A 264 10.71 1.00 21.58
C ALA A 264 9.76 0.09 20.78
N PHE A 265 8.47 0.38 20.83
CA PHE A 265 7.45 -0.40 20.12
C PHE A 265 6.20 0.44 19.86
N VAL A 266 5.35 -0.03 18.95
CA VAL A 266 4.04 0.57 18.67
C VAL A 266 2.98 -0.17 19.47
N THR A 267 2.09 0.56 20.15
CA THR A 267 1.08 -0.03 21.02
C THR A 267 -0.23 0.75 21.00
N ALA A 268 -1.35 0.03 21.20
CA ALA A 268 -2.63 0.63 21.55
C ALA A 268 -2.70 1.10 23.01
N LEU A 269 -1.67 0.85 23.80
CA LEU A 269 -1.53 1.21 25.22
C LEU A 269 -2.70 0.74 26.10
N GLY A 270 -3.14 -0.51 25.91
CA GLY A 270 -4.24 -1.10 26.68
C GLY A 270 -5.64 -0.64 26.24
N LYS A 271 -5.77 0.02 25.09
CA LYS A 271 -7.07 0.42 24.56
C LYS A 271 -7.70 -0.73 23.76
N PRO A 272 -8.93 -1.17 24.08
CA PRO A 272 -9.57 -2.29 23.36
C PRO A 272 -10.09 -1.93 21.98
N PHE A 273 -10.18 -0.63 21.64
CA PHE A 273 -10.75 -0.12 20.41
C PHE A 273 -9.68 0.57 19.56
N PHE A 274 -8.81 -0.19 18.96
CA PHE A 274 -7.62 0.32 18.24
C PHE A 274 -7.85 0.65 16.78
N PHE A 275 -8.92 0.18 16.11
CA PHE A 275 -9.12 0.43 14.68
C PHE A 275 -9.38 1.91 14.33
N TYR A 276 -9.94 2.68 15.25
CA TYR A 276 -10.22 4.10 15.04
C TYR A 276 -9.47 5.05 15.99
N GLN A 277 -8.58 4.51 16.81
CA GLN A 277 -7.71 5.28 17.70
C GLN A 277 -6.28 5.29 17.17
N ASN A 278 -5.51 6.32 17.52
CA ASN A 278 -4.11 6.36 17.20
C ASN A 278 -3.33 5.41 18.10
N SER A 279 -2.38 4.68 17.52
CA SER A 279 -1.33 3.99 18.26
C SER A 279 -0.32 5.02 18.81
N VAL A 280 0.47 4.60 19.79
CA VAL A 280 1.58 5.41 20.32
C VAL A 280 2.89 4.63 20.23
N ILE A 281 4.01 5.36 20.22
CA ILE A 281 5.32 4.76 20.49
C ILE A 281 5.50 4.74 22.01
N ALA A 282 5.74 3.56 22.55
CA ALA A 282 6.12 3.35 23.94
C ALA A 282 7.52 2.73 24.04
N THR A 283 8.10 2.79 25.22
CA THR A 283 9.39 2.16 25.53
C THR A 283 9.30 1.33 26.80
N ILE A 284 10.07 0.26 26.87
CA ILE A 284 10.22 -0.58 28.06
C ILE A 284 11.68 -0.91 28.31
N ALA A 285 12.16 -0.80 29.56
CA ALA A 285 13.49 -1.27 29.94
C ALA A 285 13.50 -2.79 30.03
N ILE A 286 14.57 -3.43 29.60
CA ILE A 286 14.73 -4.88 29.73
C ILE A 286 14.71 -5.27 31.21
N GLY A 287 13.84 -6.23 31.53
CA GLY A 287 13.59 -6.66 32.92
C GLY A 287 12.51 -5.84 33.68
N SER A 288 11.95 -4.80 33.05
CA SER A 288 10.79 -4.06 33.58
C SER A 288 9.48 -4.68 33.07
N THR A 289 8.38 -4.42 33.79
CA THR A 289 7.01 -4.78 33.38
C THR A 289 6.13 -3.55 33.11
N ALA A 290 6.70 -2.34 33.21
CA ALA A 290 5.95 -1.09 33.08
C ALA A 290 6.41 -0.30 31.83
N PRO A 291 5.72 -0.40 30.71
CA PRO A 291 5.99 0.43 29.54
C PRO A 291 5.66 1.90 29.78
N GLN A 292 6.38 2.79 29.11
CA GLN A 292 6.18 4.23 29.15
C GLN A 292 5.81 4.73 27.75
N SER A 293 4.67 5.38 27.60
CA SER A 293 4.33 6.07 26.37
C SER A 293 5.24 7.28 26.16
N LEU A 294 5.66 7.52 24.91
CA LEU A 294 6.54 8.62 24.52
C LEU A 294 5.84 9.63 23.60
N THR A 295 4.75 9.25 22.94
CA THR A 295 4.10 10.08 21.91
C THR A 295 2.68 10.49 22.27
N ASP A 296 2.33 10.63 23.56
CA ASP A 296 0.98 11.04 24.00
C ASP A 296 0.53 12.38 23.43
N ALA A 297 1.47 13.31 23.20
CA ALA A 297 1.20 14.63 22.63
C ALA A 297 1.21 14.66 21.10
N PHE A 298 1.53 13.56 20.45
CA PHE A 298 1.57 13.44 18.99
C PHE A 298 0.27 12.83 18.49
N ASP A 299 -0.67 13.68 18.07
CA ASP A 299 -2.04 13.24 17.71
C ASP A 299 -2.13 12.68 16.28
N GLU A 300 -1.21 11.75 15.94
CA GLU A 300 -1.24 10.98 14.70
C GLU A 300 -0.75 9.54 14.93
N ASP A 301 -0.96 8.67 13.96
CA ASP A 301 -0.58 7.24 14.02
C ASP A 301 0.89 7.05 13.59
N PRO A 302 1.84 6.75 14.49
CA PRO A 302 3.24 6.66 14.15
C PRO A 302 3.61 5.31 13.57
N ASN A 303 4.37 5.30 12.48
CA ASN A 303 5.03 4.12 11.93
C ASN A 303 6.49 4.09 12.37
N LEU A 304 6.81 3.34 13.42
CA LEU A 304 8.15 3.22 14.00
C LEU A 304 9.12 2.57 13.00
N ILE A 305 10.25 3.24 12.75
CA ILE A 305 11.27 2.79 11.77
C ILE A 305 12.48 2.20 12.50
N ALA A 306 13.13 2.98 13.35
CA ALA A 306 14.37 2.58 14.02
C ALA A 306 14.61 3.38 15.30
N TRP A 307 15.42 2.85 16.20
CA TRP A 307 16.03 3.59 17.30
C TRP A 307 17.52 3.70 17.07
N THR A 308 18.02 4.89 16.80
CA THR A 308 19.44 5.18 16.60
C THR A 308 20.01 6.05 17.72
N LYS A 309 21.30 6.37 17.68
CA LYS A 309 21.90 7.33 18.64
C LYS A 309 21.32 8.74 18.52
N ALA A 310 20.72 9.08 17.36
CA ALA A 310 20.07 10.38 17.13
C ALA A 310 18.64 10.45 17.70
N GLY A 311 18.06 9.32 18.12
CA GLY A 311 16.71 9.23 18.66
C GLY A 311 15.89 8.11 18.05
N ILE A 312 14.58 8.12 18.33
CA ILE A 312 13.60 7.19 17.76
C ILE A 312 13.02 7.80 16.50
N HIS A 313 13.19 7.13 15.36
CA HIS A 313 12.70 7.60 14.06
C HIS A 313 11.39 6.93 13.69
N PHE A 314 10.44 7.71 13.23
CA PHE A 314 9.16 7.21 12.77
C PHE A 314 8.61 8.07 11.61
N ALA A 315 7.71 7.49 10.84
CA ALA A 315 6.95 8.21 9.81
C ALA A 315 5.51 8.40 10.27
N ALA A 316 4.89 9.49 9.85
CA ALA A 316 3.47 9.71 10.04
C ALA A 316 2.87 10.60 8.95
N SER A 317 1.55 10.50 8.79
CA SER A 317 0.77 11.45 8.00
C SER A 317 0.42 12.67 8.84
N GLN A 318 0.48 13.86 8.25
CA GLN A 318 -0.13 15.06 8.78
C GLN A 318 -0.96 15.69 7.64
N ARG A 319 -2.26 15.60 7.74
CA ARG A 319 -3.22 15.89 6.68
C ARG A 319 -2.91 15.07 5.40
N THR A 320 -2.90 15.70 4.25
CA THR A 320 -2.56 15.09 2.95
C THR A 320 -1.08 14.75 2.77
N TRP A 321 -0.21 15.14 3.68
CA TRP A 321 1.24 15.02 3.57
C TRP A 321 1.81 13.90 4.43
N ALA A 322 3.05 13.49 4.17
CA ALA A 322 3.72 12.44 4.92
C ALA A 322 5.18 12.77 5.17
N TYR A 323 5.63 12.58 6.40
CA TYR A 323 6.91 13.07 6.88
C TYR A 323 7.68 12.04 7.70
N LEU A 324 8.99 12.27 7.81
CA LEU A 324 9.86 11.63 8.78
C LEU A 324 9.89 12.47 10.07
N PHE A 325 9.93 11.80 11.20
CA PHE A 325 10.06 12.40 12.52
C PHE A 325 11.18 11.75 13.31
N THR A 326 11.81 12.53 14.21
CA THR A 326 12.68 12.00 15.26
C THR A 326 12.11 12.40 16.61
N LEU A 327 11.97 11.43 17.49
CA LEU A 327 11.55 11.58 18.87
C LEU A 327 12.78 11.44 19.78
N ASP A 328 13.02 12.43 20.61
CA ASP A 328 13.98 12.34 21.70
C ASP A 328 13.33 11.53 22.85
N PRO A 329 13.87 10.34 23.21
CA PRO A 329 13.25 9.48 24.19
C PRO A 329 13.33 10.02 25.64
N GLN A 330 14.18 11.02 25.92
CA GLN A 330 14.34 11.64 27.25
C GLN A 330 13.40 12.83 27.44
N THR A 331 13.41 13.74 26.47
CA THR A 331 12.60 14.98 26.54
C THR A 331 11.21 14.82 25.95
N ARG A 332 10.94 13.73 25.21
CA ARG A 332 9.74 13.45 24.41
C ARG A 332 9.47 14.50 23.33
N HIS A 333 10.47 15.28 22.98
CA HIS A 333 10.36 16.25 21.89
C HIS A 333 10.33 15.54 20.54
N VAL A 334 9.37 15.90 19.69
CA VAL A 334 9.23 15.39 18.32
C VAL A 334 9.64 16.45 17.32
N THR A 335 10.64 16.13 16.51
CA THR A 335 11.13 16.97 15.41
C THR A 335 10.66 16.42 14.09
N ARG A 336 9.97 17.23 13.26
CA ARG A 336 9.58 16.88 11.89
C ARG A 336 10.73 17.19 10.93
N HIS A 337 11.01 16.24 10.03
CA HIS A 337 12.00 16.39 8.97
C HIS A 337 11.33 16.36 7.60
N ALA A 338 11.49 17.43 6.85
CA ALA A 338 10.98 17.58 5.48
C ALA A 338 11.69 18.72 4.77
N PRO A 339 11.84 18.68 3.44
CA PRO A 339 12.39 19.80 2.67
C PRO A 339 11.39 20.96 2.53
N SER A 340 10.09 20.70 2.69
CA SER A 340 9.00 21.67 2.63
C SER A 340 7.75 21.17 3.35
N ASP A 341 6.76 22.05 3.58
CA ASP A 341 5.48 21.68 4.18
C ASP A 341 4.59 20.84 3.25
N ASN A 342 4.76 20.97 1.93
CA ASN A 342 3.99 20.25 0.93
C ASN A 342 4.81 19.07 0.37
N TRP A 343 5.05 18.06 1.19
CA TRP A 343 5.95 16.97 0.87
C TRP A 343 5.32 15.60 1.17
N ILE A 344 5.60 14.64 0.31
CA ILE A 344 5.14 13.26 0.46
C ILE A 344 6.38 12.36 0.44
N GLY A 345 6.87 12.01 1.62
CA GLY A 345 7.96 11.05 1.79
C GLY A 345 7.44 9.70 2.26
N SER A 346 8.09 8.63 1.82
CA SER A 346 7.75 7.27 2.25
C SER A 346 8.94 6.32 2.14
N GLY A 347 8.82 5.13 2.75
CA GLY A 347 9.84 4.09 2.66
C GLY A 347 11.17 4.50 3.28
N PHE A 348 11.14 5.22 4.40
CA PHE A 348 12.34 5.73 5.05
C PHE A 348 13.22 4.60 5.60
N SER A 349 14.52 4.69 5.33
CA SER A 349 15.55 3.82 5.86
C SER A 349 16.79 4.62 6.25
N LEU A 350 17.32 4.39 7.44
CA LEU A 350 18.41 5.19 8.01
C LEU A 350 19.75 4.46 7.98
N SER A 351 20.83 5.23 7.94
CA SER A 351 22.17 4.74 8.29
C SER A 351 22.25 4.31 9.76
N ALA A 352 23.23 3.52 10.14
CA ALA A 352 23.37 2.98 11.50
C ALA A 352 23.48 4.07 12.59
N ASP A 353 24.07 5.21 12.26
CA ASP A 353 24.19 6.38 13.14
C ASP A 353 22.95 7.30 13.13
N GLY A 354 22.00 7.07 12.21
CA GLY A 354 20.80 7.90 12.03
C GLY A 354 21.06 9.25 11.34
N ALA A 355 22.25 9.47 10.77
CA ALA A 355 22.60 10.75 10.15
C ALA A 355 22.11 10.88 8.71
N GLN A 356 22.02 9.77 7.97
CA GLN A 356 21.58 9.70 6.59
C GLN A 356 20.26 8.92 6.48
N VAL A 357 19.43 9.30 5.53
CA VAL A 357 18.15 8.63 5.24
C VAL A 357 17.96 8.43 3.75
N ALA A 358 17.54 7.22 3.35
CA ALA A 358 17.00 6.93 2.04
C ALA A 358 15.46 6.93 2.10
N PHE A 359 14.82 7.42 1.05
CA PHE A 359 13.36 7.49 0.98
C PHE A 359 12.87 7.58 -0.47
N THR A 360 11.60 7.31 -0.70
CA THR A 360 10.91 7.75 -1.91
C THR A 360 10.18 9.05 -1.63
N ALA A 361 10.19 9.96 -2.59
CA ALA A 361 9.44 11.21 -2.47
C ALA A 361 8.72 11.54 -3.78
N SER A 362 7.57 12.22 -3.63
CA SER A 362 6.79 12.78 -4.71
C SER A 362 6.20 14.13 -4.29
N GLY A 363 5.66 14.85 -5.26
CA GLY A 363 4.93 16.10 -5.06
C GLY A 363 3.72 16.16 -6.00
N PRO A 364 3.01 17.31 -6.04
CA PRO A 364 1.82 17.45 -6.89
C PRO A 364 2.09 17.27 -8.39
N THR A 365 3.33 17.48 -8.82
CA THR A 365 3.77 17.40 -10.23
C THR A 365 4.81 16.30 -10.48
N ASP A 366 5.41 15.75 -9.43
CA ASP A 366 6.59 14.90 -9.52
C ASP A 366 6.21 13.43 -9.32
N PHE A 367 6.64 12.61 -10.28
CA PHE A 367 6.54 11.15 -10.15
C PHE A 367 7.46 10.66 -9.01
N PRO A 368 7.08 9.63 -8.26
CA PRO A 368 7.91 9.12 -7.17
C PRO A 368 9.30 8.66 -7.64
N ASP A 369 10.34 9.21 -7.01
CA ASP A 369 11.73 8.83 -7.19
C ASP A 369 12.40 8.50 -5.85
N VAL A 370 13.56 7.82 -5.91
CA VAL A 370 14.39 7.49 -4.74
C VAL A 370 15.38 8.60 -4.48
N PHE A 371 15.53 8.94 -3.20
CA PHE A 371 16.43 9.98 -2.71
C PHE A 371 17.27 9.47 -1.53
N ALA A 372 18.42 10.10 -1.32
CA ALA A 372 19.15 10.06 -0.06
C ALA A 372 19.43 11.48 0.42
N ALA A 373 19.40 11.69 1.74
CA ALA A 373 19.63 12.99 2.34
C ALA A 373 20.22 12.87 3.74
N PRO A 374 20.95 13.90 4.23
CA PRO A 374 21.16 14.09 5.66
C PRO A 374 19.81 14.33 6.36
N VAL A 375 19.53 13.61 7.45
CA VAL A 375 18.28 13.74 8.22
C VAL A 375 18.06 15.19 8.68
N ALA A 376 19.11 15.86 9.12
CA ALA A 376 19.03 17.23 9.65
C ALA A 376 18.52 18.27 8.63
N SER A 377 18.83 18.11 7.35
CA SER A 377 18.49 19.10 6.31
C SER A 377 17.43 18.64 5.33
N MET A 378 17.25 17.32 5.18
CA MET A 378 16.43 16.70 4.14
C MET A 378 16.73 17.21 2.71
N ALA A 379 17.95 17.75 2.52
CA ALA A 379 18.42 18.20 1.20
C ALA A 379 18.76 16.96 0.35
N GLY A 380 17.74 16.40 -0.29
CA GLY A 380 17.80 15.11 -0.96
C GLY A 380 18.54 15.13 -2.30
N LYS A 381 19.47 14.20 -2.48
CA LYS A 381 20.03 13.84 -3.77
C LYS A 381 19.18 12.74 -4.41
N ARG A 382 18.70 12.97 -5.64
CA ARG A 382 17.93 11.98 -6.39
C ARG A 382 18.84 10.85 -6.86
N LEU A 383 18.43 9.61 -6.64
CA LEU A 383 19.19 8.39 -6.96
C LEU A 383 18.53 7.53 -8.04
N SER A 384 17.31 7.83 -8.44
CA SER A 384 16.60 7.19 -9.55
C SER A 384 16.05 8.25 -10.50
N ASP A 385 15.64 7.84 -11.69
CA ASP A 385 15.05 8.73 -12.70
C ASP A 385 13.74 8.15 -13.25
N ALA A 386 12.90 7.63 -12.36
CA ALA A 386 11.62 7.06 -12.73
C ALA A 386 10.67 8.13 -13.29
N GLY A 387 10.83 9.39 -12.90
CA GLY A 387 10.06 10.51 -13.40
C GLY A 387 10.29 10.82 -14.88
N ALA A 388 11.41 10.43 -15.47
CA ALA A 388 11.70 10.66 -16.89
C ALA A 388 10.67 10.01 -17.83
N GLN A 389 10.09 8.86 -17.47
CA GLN A 389 9.10 8.15 -18.28
C GLN A 389 7.79 8.92 -18.46
N VAL A 390 7.48 9.88 -17.61
CA VAL A 390 6.26 10.71 -17.67
C VAL A 390 6.56 12.17 -18.02
N ALA A 391 7.79 12.52 -18.33
CA ALA A 391 8.20 13.91 -18.55
C ALA A 391 7.44 14.58 -19.71
N ALA A 392 7.08 13.81 -20.76
CA ALA A 392 6.33 14.28 -21.91
C ALA A 392 4.81 14.22 -21.74
N TRP A 393 4.29 13.69 -20.62
CA TRP A 393 2.86 13.56 -20.40
C TRP A 393 2.22 14.89 -19.95
N PRO A 394 0.91 15.09 -20.20
CA PRO A 394 0.22 16.29 -19.77
C PRO A 394 0.31 16.46 -18.25
N LYS A 395 0.71 17.65 -17.80
CA LYS A 395 0.78 17.97 -16.37
C LYS A 395 -0.57 18.46 -15.88
N HIS A 396 -1.31 17.57 -15.25
CA HIS A 396 -2.56 17.88 -14.59
C HIS A 396 -2.30 18.66 -13.30
N LEU A 397 -3.17 19.62 -13.00
CA LEU A 397 -3.11 20.39 -11.75
C LEU A 397 -3.74 19.61 -10.61
N ARG A 398 -3.18 19.72 -9.41
CA ARG A 398 -3.65 19.06 -8.19
C ARG A 398 -3.65 20.03 -7.05
N ASP A 399 -4.84 20.38 -6.58
CA ASP A 399 -5.02 21.31 -5.48
C ASP A 399 -5.55 20.60 -4.25
N VAL A 400 -5.03 20.94 -3.08
CA VAL A 400 -5.64 20.55 -1.80
C VAL A 400 -6.71 21.57 -1.47
N ILE A 401 -7.98 21.13 -1.43
CA ILE A 401 -9.13 21.98 -1.16
C ILE A 401 -9.80 21.61 0.15
N ARG A 402 -10.59 22.54 0.72
CA ARG A 402 -11.31 22.36 1.98
C ARG A 402 -12.76 22.78 1.84
N TRP A 403 -13.62 22.09 2.59
CA TRP A 403 -15.04 22.44 2.69
C TRP A 403 -15.57 22.02 4.06
N LYS A 404 -16.76 22.49 4.39
CA LYS A 404 -17.47 22.07 5.59
C LYS A 404 -18.48 21.00 5.24
N SER A 405 -18.50 19.93 6.02
CA SER A 405 -19.52 18.90 5.98
C SER A 405 -20.86 19.40 6.53
N GLN A 406 -21.90 18.60 6.39
CA GLN A 406 -23.27 18.94 6.82
C GLN A 406 -23.35 19.26 8.33
N ASP A 407 -22.54 18.62 9.16
CA ASP A 407 -22.45 18.83 10.61
C ASP A 407 -21.39 19.85 11.02
N GLY A 408 -20.77 20.53 10.05
CA GLY A 408 -19.75 21.54 10.27
C GLY A 408 -18.32 21.01 10.38
N ALA A 409 -18.08 19.70 10.30
CA ALA A 409 -16.74 19.12 10.26
C ALA A 409 -15.96 19.68 9.05
N GLU A 410 -14.70 20.07 9.28
CA GLU A 410 -13.80 20.52 8.21
C GLU A 410 -13.21 19.32 7.48
N ILE A 411 -13.48 19.22 6.18
CA ILE A 411 -13.00 18.16 5.31
C ILE A 411 -11.98 18.73 4.34
N GLU A 412 -10.95 17.92 4.05
CA GLU A 412 -9.92 18.22 3.06
C GLU A 412 -9.95 17.16 1.96
N GLY A 413 -9.55 17.52 0.76
CA GLY A 413 -9.44 16.57 -0.34
C GLY A 413 -8.55 17.10 -1.46
N VAL A 414 -8.22 16.22 -2.39
CA VAL A 414 -7.42 16.55 -3.58
C VAL A 414 -8.37 16.75 -4.77
N LEU A 415 -8.28 17.91 -5.39
CA LEU A 415 -8.98 18.23 -6.63
C LEU A 415 -7.99 18.17 -7.79
N HIS A 416 -8.15 17.16 -8.67
CA HIS A 416 -7.41 17.07 -9.91
C HIS A 416 -8.16 17.81 -11.02
N LYS A 417 -7.43 18.62 -11.78
CA LYS A 417 -7.93 19.41 -12.90
C LYS A 417 -7.22 19.00 -14.18
N PRO A 418 -7.90 18.94 -15.34
CA PRO A 418 -7.25 18.68 -16.61
C PRO A 418 -6.20 19.74 -16.92
N ALA A 419 -5.20 19.40 -17.73
CA ALA A 419 -4.10 20.33 -18.09
C ALA A 419 -4.58 21.59 -18.82
N ASP A 420 -5.71 21.50 -19.53
CA ASP A 420 -6.38 22.59 -20.23
C ASP A 420 -7.55 23.21 -19.43
N PHE A 421 -7.50 23.12 -18.09
CA PHE A 421 -8.51 23.68 -17.20
C PHE A 421 -8.72 25.19 -17.44
N GLN A 422 -9.98 25.60 -17.53
CA GLN A 422 -10.39 26.99 -17.72
C GLN A 422 -11.33 27.44 -16.59
N GLN A 423 -10.98 28.52 -15.92
CA GLN A 423 -11.85 29.12 -14.93
C GLN A 423 -13.17 29.62 -15.57
N GLY A 424 -14.30 29.41 -14.88
CA GLY A 424 -15.62 29.81 -15.37
C GLY A 424 -16.33 28.77 -16.27
N ARG A 425 -15.65 27.70 -16.65
CA ARG A 425 -16.26 26.54 -17.31
C ARG A 425 -16.75 25.53 -16.28
N ARG A 426 -17.92 24.92 -16.50
CA ARG A 426 -18.42 23.80 -15.70
C ARG A 426 -17.99 22.48 -16.29
N TYR A 427 -17.49 21.61 -15.44
CA TYR A 427 -16.93 20.30 -15.80
C TYR A 427 -17.77 19.15 -15.24
N PRO A 428 -17.75 17.96 -15.85
CA PRO A 428 -18.16 16.73 -15.17
C PRO A 428 -17.27 16.51 -13.95
N LEU A 429 -17.82 15.92 -12.89
CA LEU A 429 -17.09 15.54 -11.69
C LEU A 429 -17.12 14.04 -11.48
N LEU A 430 -15.96 13.43 -11.25
CA LEU A 430 -15.82 12.08 -10.76
C LEU A 430 -15.23 12.12 -9.35
N VAL A 431 -15.89 11.49 -8.39
CA VAL A 431 -15.37 11.37 -7.02
C VAL A 431 -14.74 10.00 -6.87
N ILE A 432 -13.48 9.93 -6.44
CA ILE A 432 -12.77 8.69 -6.13
C ILE A 432 -12.55 8.62 -4.63
N ILE A 433 -13.19 7.65 -3.98
CA ILE A 433 -13.22 7.51 -2.53
C ILE A 433 -12.24 6.42 -2.12
N HIS A 434 -11.25 6.77 -1.29
CA HIS A 434 -10.25 5.82 -0.80
C HIS A 434 -10.83 4.79 0.18
N GLY A 435 -10.13 3.68 0.35
CA GLY A 435 -10.44 2.65 1.33
C GLY A 435 -9.89 2.93 2.73
N GLY A 436 -10.09 1.99 3.62
CA GLY A 436 -9.57 2.06 4.98
C GLY A 436 -10.61 1.77 6.05
N PRO A 437 -11.22 2.79 6.70
CA PRO A 437 -11.36 4.24 6.39
C PRO A 437 -10.11 5.10 6.61
N THR A 438 -9.07 4.59 7.20
CA THR A 438 -7.86 5.32 7.58
C THR A 438 -6.89 5.60 6.41
N GLY A 439 -7.31 5.42 5.16
CA GLY A 439 -6.56 5.86 3.99
C GLY A 439 -6.38 7.38 3.94
N VAL A 440 -5.49 7.86 3.08
CA VAL A 440 -5.27 9.28 2.82
C VAL A 440 -5.05 9.50 1.33
N SER A 441 -5.93 10.27 0.69
CA SER A 441 -5.72 10.77 -0.67
C SER A 441 -4.68 11.88 -0.67
N ARG A 442 -3.68 11.77 -1.56
CA ARG A 442 -2.54 12.68 -1.63
C ARG A 442 -2.42 13.30 -3.00
N PRO A 443 -1.96 14.56 -3.12
CA PRO A 443 -1.74 15.20 -4.41
C PRO A 443 -0.48 14.66 -5.08
N SER A 444 -0.50 13.38 -5.49
CA SER A 444 0.58 12.70 -6.21
C SER A 444 0.11 12.28 -7.59
N PRO A 445 0.93 12.45 -8.65
CA PRO A 445 0.58 11.99 -9.98
C PRO A 445 0.64 10.46 -10.07
N TYR A 446 -0.21 9.91 -10.91
CA TYR A 446 -0.16 8.50 -11.31
C TYR A 446 -0.16 7.53 -10.11
N GLY A 447 -1.14 7.65 -9.22
CA GLY A 447 -1.28 6.84 -8.01
C GLY A 447 -1.02 5.35 -8.23
N SER A 448 -0.58 4.64 -7.20
CA SER A 448 -0.20 3.24 -7.29
C SER A 448 -1.41 2.35 -7.52
N GLY A 449 -1.53 1.76 -8.74
CA GLY A 449 -2.29 0.53 -8.99
C GLY A 449 -3.77 0.56 -8.62
N THR A 450 -4.47 1.62 -8.94
CA THR A 450 -5.92 1.71 -8.72
C THR A 450 -6.69 1.08 -9.88
N ALA A 451 -7.93 0.67 -9.62
CA ALA A 451 -8.87 0.25 -10.66
C ALA A 451 -9.39 1.43 -11.52
N TYR A 452 -8.87 2.65 -11.32
CA TYR A 452 -9.44 3.87 -11.88
C TYR A 452 -8.45 4.57 -12.82
N PRO A 453 -8.85 4.84 -14.08
CA PRO A 453 -8.01 5.49 -15.08
C PRO A 453 -8.09 7.02 -14.98
N LEU A 454 -7.46 7.62 -13.93
CA LEU A 454 -7.53 9.06 -13.66
C LEU A 454 -7.15 9.91 -14.88
N ASP A 455 -6.02 9.58 -15.52
CA ASP A 455 -5.52 10.36 -16.65
C ASP A 455 -6.47 10.33 -17.86
N ALA A 456 -7.13 9.18 -18.08
CA ALA A 456 -8.12 9.06 -19.14
C ALA A 456 -9.39 9.90 -18.85
N PHE A 457 -9.82 9.98 -17.58
CA PHE A 457 -10.93 10.83 -17.16
C PHE A 457 -10.57 12.33 -17.26
N LEU A 458 -9.38 12.72 -16.80
CA LEU A 458 -8.87 14.08 -16.95
C LEU A 458 -8.74 14.47 -18.42
N ALA A 459 -8.26 13.55 -19.27
CA ALA A 459 -8.17 13.76 -20.73
C ALA A 459 -9.54 13.92 -21.41
N LYS A 460 -10.63 13.38 -20.83
CA LYS A 460 -12.01 13.61 -21.25
C LYS A 460 -12.59 14.91 -20.68
N GLY A 461 -11.79 15.69 -19.93
CA GLY A 461 -12.18 16.96 -19.35
C GLY A 461 -13.04 16.82 -18.09
N ALA A 462 -12.86 15.78 -17.29
CA ALA A 462 -13.44 15.71 -15.95
C ALA A 462 -12.59 16.44 -14.92
N LEU A 463 -13.21 16.94 -13.86
CA LEU A 463 -12.58 17.14 -12.57
C LEU A 463 -12.64 15.83 -11.78
N ILE A 464 -11.61 15.58 -10.96
CA ILE A 464 -11.60 14.43 -10.05
C ILE A 464 -11.43 14.94 -8.63
N LEU A 465 -12.36 14.59 -7.74
CA LEU A 465 -12.28 14.88 -6.31
C LEU A 465 -11.93 13.58 -5.55
N GLU A 466 -10.84 13.61 -4.80
CA GLU A 466 -10.45 12.56 -3.86
C GLU A 466 -10.59 13.09 -2.42
N PRO A 467 -11.73 12.89 -1.75
CA PRO A 467 -11.96 13.41 -0.40
C PRO A 467 -11.18 12.60 0.64
N ASN A 468 -10.58 13.30 1.62
CA ASN A 468 -10.17 12.73 2.90
C ASN A 468 -11.34 12.89 3.87
N TYR A 469 -12.32 12.02 3.74
CA TYR A 469 -13.54 12.02 4.55
C TYR A 469 -13.21 11.66 6.01
N ARG A 470 -14.16 11.93 6.93
CA ARG A 470 -14.02 11.55 8.35
C ARG A 470 -13.56 10.09 8.50
N GLY A 471 -12.68 9.82 9.44
CA GLY A 471 -12.05 8.52 9.58
C GLY A 471 -10.68 8.41 8.91
N SER A 472 -10.32 9.31 7.97
CA SER A 472 -8.99 9.34 7.35
C SER A 472 -7.90 9.62 8.40
N ALA A 473 -6.72 9.00 8.23
CA ALA A 473 -5.54 9.31 9.03
C ALA A 473 -4.95 10.68 8.64
N GLY A 474 -4.11 11.25 9.53
CA GLY A 474 -3.47 12.53 9.29
C GLY A 474 -4.26 13.74 9.80
N TYR A 475 -5.38 13.54 10.46
CA TYR A 475 -6.27 14.60 10.96
C TYR A 475 -6.56 14.48 12.47
N GLY A 476 -5.76 13.70 13.18
CA GLY A 476 -5.89 13.43 14.61
C GLY A 476 -6.93 12.36 14.97
N GLU A 477 -6.83 11.84 16.21
CA GLU A 477 -7.70 10.77 16.69
C GLU A 477 -9.18 11.18 16.73
N LYS A 478 -9.47 12.44 17.07
CA LYS A 478 -10.85 12.95 17.09
C LYS A 478 -11.51 12.87 15.71
N PHE A 479 -10.81 13.23 14.64
CA PHE A 479 -11.33 13.16 13.28
C PHE A 479 -11.47 11.70 12.82
N ARG A 480 -10.49 10.86 13.15
CA ARG A 480 -10.50 9.43 12.85
C ARG A 480 -11.69 8.72 13.50
N SER A 481 -12.07 9.09 14.71
CA SER A 481 -13.19 8.49 15.46
C SER A 481 -14.59 9.00 15.06
N LEU A 482 -14.71 10.00 14.18
CA LEU A 482 -16.01 10.53 13.72
C LEU A 482 -16.88 9.50 12.96
N ASN A 483 -16.28 8.41 12.50
CA ASN A 483 -16.99 7.29 11.87
C ASN A 483 -17.61 6.29 12.85
N VAL A 484 -17.32 6.40 14.15
CA VAL A 484 -17.89 5.49 15.14
C VAL A 484 -19.39 5.66 15.22
N ARG A 485 -20.16 4.55 15.01
CA ARG A 485 -21.62 4.49 14.87
C ARG A 485 -22.19 5.43 13.79
N ASN A 486 -21.36 5.82 12.80
CA ASN A 486 -21.68 6.85 11.81
C ASN A 486 -21.22 6.49 10.38
N LEU A 487 -20.82 5.23 10.16
CA LEU A 487 -20.43 4.72 8.85
C LEU A 487 -21.58 4.84 7.84
N GLY A 488 -21.31 5.26 6.62
CA GLY A 488 -22.27 5.47 5.54
C GLY A 488 -23.11 6.75 5.70
N ILE A 489 -23.12 7.35 6.89
CA ILE A 489 -23.90 8.55 7.18
C ILE A 489 -23.02 9.78 7.10
N GLY A 490 -22.09 9.94 8.03
CA GLY A 490 -21.25 11.11 8.10
C GLY A 490 -20.21 11.17 6.98
N ASP A 491 -19.61 10.07 6.61
CA ASP A 491 -18.69 9.99 5.46
C ASP A 491 -19.39 10.28 4.12
N ALA A 492 -20.67 9.88 3.95
CA ALA A 492 -21.46 10.31 2.79
C ALA A 492 -21.74 11.83 2.81
N TRP A 493 -22.03 12.43 3.98
CA TRP A 493 -22.16 13.90 4.09
C TRP A 493 -20.91 14.61 3.62
N ASP A 494 -19.72 14.11 4.00
CA ASP A 494 -18.43 14.69 3.62
C ASP A 494 -18.25 14.73 2.10
N VAL A 495 -18.59 13.62 1.43
CA VAL A 495 -18.54 13.50 -0.03
C VAL A 495 -19.54 14.45 -0.69
N LEU A 496 -20.82 14.42 -0.27
CA LEU A 496 -21.89 15.22 -0.86
C LEU A 496 -21.65 16.73 -0.68
N SER A 497 -21.17 17.15 0.50
CA SER A 497 -20.84 18.55 0.77
C SER A 497 -19.67 19.05 -0.08
N GLY A 498 -18.69 18.17 -0.37
CA GLY A 498 -17.60 18.47 -1.29
C GLY A 498 -18.09 18.70 -2.72
N ILE A 499 -19.01 17.86 -3.21
CA ILE A 499 -19.67 18.04 -4.50
C ILE A 499 -20.43 19.38 -4.53
N ASP A 500 -21.23 19.65 -3.48
CA ASP A 500 -22.05 20.88 -3.40
C ASP A 500 -21.16 22.15 -3.37
N SER A 501 -20.03 22.10 -2.66
CA SER A 501 -19.07 23.19 -2.64
C SER A 501 -18.53 23.50 -4.04
N LEU A 502 -18.15 22.49 -4.82
CA LEU A 502 -17.66 22.67 -6.19
C LEU A 502 -18.74 23.14 -7.17
N VAL A 503 -19.99 22.69 -6.98
CA VAL A 503 -21.16 23.19 -7.76
C VAL A 503 -21.43 24.66 -7.44
N GLN A 504 -21.41 25.05 -6.18
CA GLN A 504 -21.61 26.45 -5.75
C GLN A 504 -20.51 27.39 -6.28
N GLN A 505 -19.28 26.91 -6.38
CA GLN A 505 -18.15 27.63 -7.00
C GLN A 505 -18.30 27.74 -8.55
N GLY A 506 -19.30 27.13 -9.16
CA GLY A 506 -19.51 27.14 -10.60
C GLY A 506 -18.53 26.27 -11.38
N LEU A 507 -17.78 25.38 -10.71
CA LEU A 507 -16.78 24.51 -11.33
C LEU A 507 -17.39 23.21 -11.88
N VAL A 508 -18.47 22.72 -11.24
CA VAL A 508 -19.05 21.41 -11.53
C VAL A 508 -20.44 21.55 -12.14
N ASP A 509 -20.68 20.74 -13.18
CA ASP A 509 -22.01 20.50 -13.71
C ASP A 509 -22.71 19.43 -12.84
N ARG A 510 -23.69 19.86 -12.05
CA ARG A 510 -24.42 18.99 -11.12
C ARG A 510 -25.11 17.78 -11.77
N ASP A 511 -25.40 17.87 -13.07
CA ASP A 511 -26.07 16.82 -13.84
C ASP A 511 -25.09 15.80 -14.42
N ARG A 512 -23.76 15.98 -14.19
CA ARG A 512 -22.69 15.10 -14.66
C ARG A 512 -21.73 14.74 -13.55
N VAL A 513 -22.27 14.14 -12.48
CA VAL A 513 -21.51 13.69 -11.31
C VAL A 513 -21.50 12.17 -11.25
N GLY A 514 -20.32 11.57 -11.05
CA GLY A 514 -20.12 10.15 -10.81
C GLY A 514 -19.31 9.90 -9.55
N SER A 515 -19.46 8.71 -8.96
CA SER A 515 -18.68 8.28 -7.80
C SER A 515 -18.09 6.89 -8.01
N MET A 516 -16.92 6.65 -7.47
CA MET A 516 -16.28 5.35 -7.44
C MET A 516 -15.40 5.20 -6.19
N GLY A 517 -15.21 3.96 -5.73
CA GLY A 517 -14.36 3.67 -4.60
C GLY A 517 -14.13 2.17 -4.43
N TRP A 518 -13.06 1.81 -3.73
CA TRP A 518 -12.67 0.43 -3.42
C TRP A 518 -12.71 0.20 -1.91
N SER A 519 -13.11 -1.01 -1.46
CA SER A 519 -13.15 -1.36 -0.04
C SER A 519 -14.12 -0.45 0.75
N GLN A 520 -13.67 0.27 1.77
CA GLN A 520 -14.48 1.28 2.45
C GLN A 520 -14.99 2.35 1.48
N GLY A 521 -14.19 2.76 0.49
CA GLY A 521 -14.65 3.66 -0.58
C GLY A 521 -15.73 3.03 -1.46
N GLY A 522 -15.66 1.72 -1.69
CA GLY A 522 -16.72 0.93 -2.34
C GLY A 522 -17.99 0.86 -1.49
N TYR A 523 -17.85 0.73 -0.18
CA TYR A 523 -18.97 0.81 0.76
C TYR A 523 -19.67 2.17 0.70
N ILE A 524 -18.92 3.28 0.79
CA ILE A 524 -19.50 4.62 0.68
C ILE A 524 -20.18 4.78 -0.69
N SER A 525 -19.54 4.32 -1.77
CA SER A 525 -20.15 4.35 -3.12
C SER A 525 -21.44 3.52 -3.20
N ALA A 526 -21.52 2.36 -2.55
CA ALA A 526 -22.74 1.56 -2.45
C ALA A 526 -23.84 2.29 -1.64
N PHE A 527 -23.45 2.99 -0.57
CA PHE A 527 -24.36 3.79 0.23
C PHE A 527 -24.93 4.97 -0.58
N LEU A 528 -24.07 5.65 -1.35
CA LEU A 528 -24.48 6.71 -2.29
C LEU A 528 -25.39 6.18 -3.39
N THR A 529 -25.13 4.96 -3.91
CA THR A 529 -26.00 4.29 -4.91
C THR A 529 -27.42 4.08 -4.41
N THR A 530 -27.58 3.73 -3.14
CA THR A 530 -28.88 3.36 -2.58
C THR A 530 -29.61 4.55 -1.95
N LYS A 531 -28.98 5.27 -1.04
CA LYS A 531 -29.64 6.33 -0.24
C LYS A 531 -29.59 7.71 -0.91
N HIS A 532 -28.60 8.00 -1.75
CA HIS A 532 -28.41 9.32 -2.39
C HIS A 532 -28.33 9.21 -3.91
N SER A 533 -29.13 8.31 -4.46
CA SER A 533 -29.10 7.90 -5.86
C SER A 533 -29.38 9.05 -6.83
N ASP A 534 -30.21 10.03 -6.44
CA ASP A 534 -30.55 11.20 -7.23
C ASP A 534 -29.39 12.17 -7.49
N ARG A 535 -28.31 12.01 -6.76
CA ARG A 535 -27.13 12.90 -6.84
C ARG A 535 -26.13 12.48 -7.92
N PHE A 536 -26.25 11.29 -8.50
CA PHE A 536 -25.25 10.70 -9.38
C PHE A 536 -25.81 10.17 -10.69
N LYS A 537 -25.06 10.31 -11.78
CA LYS A 537 -25.40 9.72 -13.09
C LYS A 537 -24.88 8.30 -13.26
N ALA A 538 -23.78 7.97 -12.59
CA ALA A 538 -23.21 6.62 -12.57
C ALA A 538 -22.37 6.43 -11.32
N ILE A 539 -22.30 5.18 -10.83
CA ILE A 539 -21.46 4.80 -9.71
C ILE A 539 -20.68 3.51 -10.06
N SER A 540 -19.48 3.38 -9.50
CA SER A 540 -18.69 2.16 -9.52
C SER A 540 -18.34 1.73 -8.10
N VAL A 541 -18.69 0.50 -7.73
CA VAL A 541 -18.48 -0.11 -6.41
C VAL A 541 -17.43 -1.20 -6.55
N GLY A 542 -16.21 -0.93 -6.08
CA GLY A 542 -15.12 -1.90 -6.06
C GLY A 542 -15.00 -2.56 -4.69
N ALA A 543 -15.05 -3.90 -4.61
CA ALA A 543 -14.91 -4.68 -3.37
C ALA A 543 -15.62 -4.01 -2.16
N GLY A 544 -16.87 -3.52 -2.40
CA GLY A 544 -17.62 -2.71 -1.43
C GLY A 544 -18.53 -3.53 -0.53
N ILE A 545 -18.72 -3.06 0.68
CA ILE A 545 -19.66 -3.63 1.64
C ILE A 545 -21.06 -3.14 1.28
N SER A 546 -22.02 -4.06 1.17
CA SER A 546 -23.43 -3.74 0.91
C SER A 546 -24.32 -3.88 2.15
N ASP A 547 -23.89 -4.77 3.06
CA ASP A 547 -24.65 -5.07 4.28
C ASP A 547 -23.69 -5.49 5.40
N TRP A 548 -23.79 -4.83 6.55
CA TRP A 548 -22.86 -5.06 7.65
C TRP A 548 -23.06 -6.41 8.35
N MET A 549 -24.25 -7.01 8.31
CA MET A 549 -24.48 -8.37 8.80
C MET A 549 -23.76 -9.37 7.89
N THR A 550 -23.98 -9.27 6.58
CA THR A 550 -23.30 -10.11 5.58
C THR A 550 -21.79 -9.98 5.68
N TYR A 551 -21.29 -8.75 5.85
CA TYR A 551 -19.87 -8.51 6.06
C TYR A 551 -19.36 -9.18 7.34
N TYR A 552 -20.02 -8.94 8.50
CA TYR A 552 -19.59 -9.41 9.82
C TYR A 552 -19.38 -10.91 9.89
N VAL A 553 -20.30 -11.68 9.31
CA VAL A 553 -20.28 -13.15 9.41
C VAL A 553 -19.33 -13.82 8.41
N ASN A 554 -18.80 -13.07 7.44
CA ASN A 554 -17.97 -13.64 6.37
C ASN A 554 -16.54 -13.04 6.31
N THR A 555 -16.28 -11.88 6.96
CA THR A 555 -14.99 -11.17 6.87
C THR A 555 -13.92 -11.81 7.76
N ASP A 556 -12.66 -11.66 7.36
CA ASP A 556 -11.47 -12.00 8.15
C ASP A 556 -11.13 -10.97 9.25
N ILE A 557 -11.88 -9.85 9.37
CA ILE A 557 -11.65 -8.80 10.38
C ILE A 557 -12.96 -8.38 11.10
N HIS A 558 -13.78 -9.31 11.52
CA HIS A 558 -15.03 -8.99 12.23
C HIS A 558 -14.84 -8.07 13.47
N PRO A 559 -13.69 -8.02 14.20
CA PRO A 559 -13.47 -7.03 15.25
C PRO A 559 -13.54 -5.58 14.79
N PHE A 560 -13.16 -5.29 13.53
CA PHE A 560 -13.33 -3.97 12.91
C PHE A 560 -14.78 -3.47 13.03
N THR A 561 -15.74 -4.31 12.64
CA THR A 561 -17.15 -3.95 12.68
C THR A 561 -17.63 -3.69 14.10
N ARG A 562 -17.27 -4.57 15.04
CA ARG A 562 -17.62 -4.41 16.47
C ARG A 562 -17.08 -3.11 17.05
N GLN A 563 -15.87 -2.72 16.68
CA GLN A 563 -15.25 -1.50 17.17
C GLN A 563 -15.91 -0.25 16.57
N TYR A 564 -16.13 -0.20 15.25
CA TYR A 564 -16.76 0.95 14.61
C TYR A 564 -18.26 1.08 14.94
N LEU A 565 -19.02 -0.02 14.98
CA LEU A 565 -20.45 0.00 15.31
C LEU A 565 -20.71 -0.06 16.83
N LYS A 566 -19.67 -0.30 17.67
CA LYS A 566 -19.79 -0.42 19.15
C LYS A 566 -20.76 -1.51 19.61
N ALA A 567 -20.99 -2.51 18.77
CA ALA A 567 -21.87 -3.64 19.08
C ALA A 567 -21.56 -4.80 18.13
N ASN A 568 -21.89 -6.03 18.53
CA ASN A 568 -22.07 -7.12 17.59
C ASN A 568 -23.51 -7.09 17.00
N PRO A 569 -23.78 -7.79 15.88
CA PRO A 569 -25.11 -7.70 15.23
C PRO A 569 -26.24 -8.32 16.05
N TRP A 570 -25.94 -9.16 17.03
CA TRP A 570 -26.91 -9.81 17.89
C TRP A 570 -27.42 -8.87 18.99
N ASP A 571 -26.58 -7.93 19.44
CA ASP A 571 -26.89 -6.99 20.52
C ASP A 571 -27.56 -5.70 19.99
N ASP A 572 -27.12 -5.18 18.84
CA ASP A 572 -27.72 -3.98 18.24
C ASP A 572 -27.88 -4.18 16.70
N PRO A 573 -28.86 -4.99 16.27
CA PRO A 573 -29.10 -5.20 14.85
C PRO A 573 -29.53 -3.92 14.12
N LYS A 574 -30.03 -2.91 14.87
CA LYS A 574 -30.47 -1.65 14.28
C LYS A 574 -29.32 -0.83 13.72
N ILE A 575 -28.20 -0.71 14.44
CA ILE A 575 -27.04 0.05 13.92
C ILE A 575 -26.46 -0.62 12.67
N TYR A 576 -26.47 -1.96 12.61
CA TYR A 576 -26.07 -2.71 11.43
C TYR A 576 -26.98 -2.41 10.24
N ALA A 577 -28.30 -2.38 10.43
CA ALA A 577 -29.26 -2.04 9.39
C ALA A 577 -29.14 -0.58 8.96
N ASP A 578 -29.14 0.37 9.87
CA ASP A 578 -29.13 1.82 9.57
C ASP A 578 -27.90 2.25 8.76
N THR A 579 -26.78 1.58 8.98
CA THR A 579 -25.51 1.84 8.29
C THR A 579 -25.29 0.95 7.06
N SER A 580 -26.21 0.05 6.73
CA SER A 580 -26.11 -0.83 5.55
C SER A 580 -26.74 -0.21 4.29
N PRO A 581 -26.03 -0.16 3.15
CA PRO A 581 -26.58 0.24 1.86
C PRO A 581 -27.89 -0.47 1.49
N MET A 582 -27.98 -1.78 1.74
CA MET A 582 -29.14 -2.60 1.39
C MET A 582 -30.44 -2.17 2.07
N THR A 583 -30.38 -1.52 3.21
CA THR A 583 -31.57 -0.94 3.89
C THR A 583 -32.28 0.06 3.01
N TYR A 584 -31.57 0.76 2.15
CA TYR A 584 -32.05 1.82 1.29
C TYR A 584 -32.23 1.40 -0.18
N ILE A 585 -32.14 0.12 -0.50
CA ILE A 585 -32.10 -0.41 -1.87
C ILE A 585 -33.30 0.03 -2.73
N LYS A 586 -34.49 0.19 -2.12
CA LYS A 586 -35.72 0.65 -2.82
C LYS A 586 -35.61 2.07 -3.39
N GLN A 587 -34.65 2.86 -2.92
CA GLN A 587 -34.40 4.22 -3.39
C GLN A 587 -33.40 4.26 -4.55
N ALA A 588 -32.71 3.16 -4.84
CA ALA A 588 -31.67 3.08 -5.87
C ALA A 588 -32.27 3.35 -7.28
N ARG A 589 -31.57 4.21 -8.06
CA ARG A 589 -31.93 4.58 -9.44
C ARG A 589 -30.66 4.71 -10.32
N THR A 590 -29.49 4.90 -9.71
CA THR A 590 -28.26 5.22 -10.41
C THR A 590 -27.63 3.97 -11.05
N PRO A 591 -27.32 3.98 -12.36
CA PRO A 591 -26.56 2.92 -13.01
C PRO A 591 -25.27 2.59 -12.25
N THR A 592 -25.05 1.31 -11.94
CA THR A 592 -23.97 0.88 -11.05
C THR A 592 -23.13 -0.24 -11.65
N LEU A 593 -21.80 -0.01 -11.71
CA LEU A 593 -20.79 -1.04 -11.98
C LEU A 593 -20.30 -1.62 -10.66
N ILE A 594 -20.27 -2.95 -10.53
CA ILE A 594 -19.72 -3.64 -9.36
C ILE A 594 -18.51 -4.47 -9.82
N GLN A 595 -17.39 -4.34 -9.12
CA GLN A 595 -16.13 -5.05 -9.42
C GLN A 595 -15.62 -5.74 -8.15
N HIS A 596 -15.40 -7.07 -8.17
CA HIS A 596 -15.07 -7.84 -6.98
C HIS A 596 -14.20 -9.06 -7.28
N GLY A 597 -13.27 -9.40 -6.39
CA GLY A 597 -12.52 -10.67 -6.40
C GLY A 597 -13.34 -11.80 -5.76
N ASP A 598 -13.33 -12.99 -6.34
CA ASP A 598 -14.10 -14.13 -5.79
C ASP A 598 -13.46 -14.79 -4.57
N GLN A 599 -12.17 -14.49 -4.31
CA GLN A 599 -11.41 -14.98 -3.15
C GLN A 599 -11.17 -13.87 -2.12
N ASP A 600 -12.01 -12.84 -2.10
CA ASP A 600 -11.88 -11.73 -1.17
C ASP A 600 -12.37 -12.13 0.23
N ALA A 601 -11.41 -12.32 1.15
CA ALA A 601 -11.69 -12.60 2.55
C ALA A 601 -11.95 -11.31 3.37
N ARG A 602 -11.45 -10.13 2.91
CA ARG A 602 -11.57 -8.85 3.60
C ARG A 602 -12.97 -8.26 3.45
N VAL A 603 -13.47 -8.19 2.22
CA VAL A 603 -14.86 -7.86 1.90
C VAL A 603 -15.42 -9.01 1.05
N PRO A 604 -16.03 -10.01 1.69
CA PRO A 604 -16.46 -11.22 1.01
C PRO A 604 -17.48 -10.97 -0.10
N ILE A 605 -17.33 -11.69 -1.21
CA ILE A 605 -18.11 -11.53 -2.43
C ILE A 605 -19.65 -11.62 -2.27
N PRO A 606 -20.23 -12.27 -1.23
CA PRO A 606 -21.67 -12.18 -0.98
C PRO A 606 -22.22 -10.74 -0.93
N ASN A 607 -21.39 -9.75 -0.48
CA ASN A 607 -21.75 -8.34 -0.53
C ASN A 607 -22.01 -7.85 -1.97
N ALA A 608 -21.18 -8.26 -2.93
CA ALA A 608 -21.36 -7.90 -4.33
C ALA A 608 -22.61 -8.53 -4.93
N PHE A 609 -22.89 -9.81 -4.65
CA PHE A 609 -24.09 -10.49 -5.13
C PHE A 609 -25.36 -9.87 -4.55
N GLN A 610 -25.36 -9.52 -3.27
CA GLN A 610 -26.50 -8.91 -2.59
C GLN A 610 -26.83 -7.55 -3.20
N LEU A 611 -25.82 -6.67 -3.40
CA LEU A 611 -26.03 -5.38 -4.06
C LEU A 611 -26.51 -5.55 -5.52
N TYR A 612 -25.88 -6.45 -6.27
CA TYR A 612 -26.22 -6.74 -7.66
C TYR A 612 -27.69 -7.19 -7.80
N GLN A 613 -28.14 -8.17 -7.00
CA GLN A 613 -29.51 -8.64 -7.05
C GLN A 613 -30.50 -7.55 -6.60
N GLY A 614 -30.18 -6.82 -5.51
CA GLY A 614 -31.01 -5.72 -5.05
C GLY A 614 -31.25 -4.63 -6.10
N LEU A 615 -30.19 -4.24 -6.84
CA LEU A 615 -30.29 -3.27 -7.94
C LEU A 615 -31.13 -3.81 -9.11
N ARG A 616 -30.99 -5.07 -9.47
CA ARG A 616 -31.80 -5.72 -10.50
C ARG A 616 -33.27 -5.72 -10.15
N ASP A 617 -33.62 -6.02 -8.91
CA ASP A 617 -35.02 -6.02 -8.43
C ASP A 617 -35.64 -4.63 -8.46
N GLN A 618 -34.82 -3.57 -8.45
CA GLN A 618 -35.29 -2.18 -8.66
C GLN A 618 -35.23 -1.75 -10.13
N ASN A 619 -34.91 -2.64 -11.08
CA ASN A 619 -34.72 -2.34 -12.50
C ASN A 619 -33.63 -1.29 -12.77
N VAL A 620 -32.62 -1.18 -11.91
CA VAL A 620 -31.49 -0.30 -12.09
C VAL A 620 -30.47 -0.95 -13.05
N PRO A 621 -29.96 -0.23 -14.05
CA PRO A 621 -28.88 -0.74 -14.89
C PRO A 621 -27.66 -1.10 -14.02
N VAL A 622 -27.28 -2.37 -14.02
CA VAL A 622 -26.16 -2.87 -13.20
C VAL A 622 -25.32 -3.89 -13.96
N GLN A 623 -24.02 -3.80 -13.77
CA GLN A 623 -23.04 -4.78 -14.24
C GLN A 623 -22.23 -5.28 -13.05
N LEU A 624 -22.09 -6.60 -12.90
CA LEU A 624 -21.19 -7.23 -11.93
C LEU A 624 -20.04 -7.90 -12.67
N SER A 625 -18.82 -7.50 -12.37
CA SER A 625 -17.58 -8.09 -12.89
C SER A 625 -16.84 -8.83 -11.77
N ILE A 626 -16.67 -10.14 -11.92
CA ILE A 626 -16.02 -11.01 -10.95
C ILE A 626 -14.61 -11.33 -11.44
N PHE A 627 -13.59 -10.96 -10.66
CA PHE A 627 -12.20 -11.28 -10.93
C PHE A 627 -11.85 -12.62 -10.27
N LYS A 628 -11.80 -13.69 -11.09
CA LYS A 628 -11.60 -15.07 -10.61
C LYS A 628 -10.18 -15.28 -10.08
N GLY A 629 -10.08 -15.85 -8.87
CA GLY A 629 -8.82 -16.13 -8.18
C GLY A 629 -8.17 -14.89 -7.54
N PHE A 630 -8.90 -13.75 -7.48
CA PHE A 630 -8.40 -12.54 -6.82
C PHE A 630 -9.03 -12.36 -5.44
N GLY A 631 -8.18 -11.97 -4.48
CA GLY A 631 -8.62 -11.50 -3.18
C GLY A 631 -9.05 -10.02 -3.21
N HIS A 632 -8.76 -9.29 -2.12
CA HIS A 632 -9.20 -7.91 -1.94
C HIS A 632 -8.58 -6.89 -2.92
N GLY A 633 -7.48 -7.20 -3.56
CA GLY A 633 -6.78 -6.32 -4.51
C GLY A 633 -6.53 -6.98 -5.86
N LEU A 634 -6.51 -6.17 -6.92
CA LEU A 634 -6.16 -6.59 -8.26
C LEU A 634 -4.64 -6.45 -8.44
N ASN A 635 -3.92 -7.55 -8.33
CA ASN A 635 -2.45 -7.59 -8.30
C ASN A 635 -1.80 -8.13 -9.59
N LYS A 636 -2.56 -8.19 -10.69
CA LYS A 636 -2.07 -8.62 -12.02
C LYS A 636 -2.40 -7.59 -13.11
N PRO A 637 -1.50 -7.36 -14.08
CA PRO A 637 -1.68 -6.35 -15.14
C PRO A 637 -2.99 -6.46 -15.92
N LYS A 638 -3.36 -7.66 -16.39
CA LYS A 638 -4.59 -7.87 -17.18
C LYS A 638 -5.86 -7.59 -16.36
N ALA A 639 -5.85 -7.88 -15.05
CA ALA A 639 -6.98 -7.57 -14.17
C ALA A 639 -7.11 -6.05 -13.94
N ASN A 640 -6.00 -5.35 -13.69
CA ASN A 640 -5.97 -3.90 -13.57
C ASN A 640 -6.45 -3.22 -14.87
N ARG A 641 -5.96 -3.70 -16.04
CA ARG A 641 -6.44 -3.21 -17.35
C ARG A 641 -7.96 -3.36 -17.48
N ALA A 642 -8.49 -4.56 -17.19
CA ALA A 642 -9.92 -4.84 -17.30
C ALA A 642 -10.74 -3.95 -16.36
N ALA A 643 -10.30 -3.75 -15.11
CA ALA A 643 -10.98 -2.87 -14.17
C ALA A 643 -10.99 -1.41 -14.64
N MET A 644 -9.84 -0.89 -15.09
CA MET A 644 -9.74 0.47 -15.60
C MET A 644 -10.56 0.69 -16.87
N GLN A 645 -10.54 -0.25 -17.82
CA GLN A 645 -11.33 -0.17 -19.05
C GLN A 645 -12.83 -0.16 -18.77
N GLN A 646 -13.30 -1.07 -17.92
CA GLN A 646 -14.71 -1.12 -17.53
C GLN A 646 -15.16 0.16 -16.84
N ASN A 647 -14.37 0.74 -15.96
CA ASN A 647 -14.65 2.03 -15.34
C ASN A 647 -14.70 3.15 -16.39
N LEU A 648 -13.74 3.20 -17.31
CA LEU A 648 -13.71 4.20 -18.38
C LEU A 648 -14.94 4.11 -19.27
N GLU A 649 -15.33 2.90 -19.69
CA GLU A 649 -16.50 2.64 -20.53
C GLU A 649 -17.81 3.00 -19.80
N TRP A 650 -17.93 2.60 -18.52
CA TRP A 650 -19.10 2.87 -17.69
C TRP A 650 -19.38 4.36 -17.55
N PHE A 651 -18.38 5.12 -17.10
CA PHE A 651 -18.53 6.55 -16.95
C PHE A 651 -18.63 7.27 -18.30
N THR A 652 -17.97 6.83 -19.36
CA THR A 652 -18.12 7.38 -20.71
C THR A 652 -19.58 7.31 -21.19
N ARG A 653 -20.23 6.17 -20.94
CA ARG A 653 -21.63 5.97 -21.32
C ARG A 653 -22.57 6.94 -20.59
N TYR A 654 -22.44 7.08 -19.27
CA TYR A 654 -23.44 7.78 -18.46
C TYR A 654 -23.10 9.25 -18.18
N ILE A 655 -21.84 9.63 -18.13
CA ILE A 655 -21.42 11.01 -17.85
C ILE A 655 -21.25 11.83 -19.14
N TRP A 656 -20.78 11.20 -20.23
CA TRP A 656 -20.58 11.87 -21.52
C TRP A 656 -21.64 11.51 -22.56
N ASN A 657 -22.58 10.63 -22.26
CA ASN A 657 -23.62 10.13 -23.17
C ASN A 657 -23.05 9.58 -24.49
N GLN A 658 -21.88 8.96 -24.41
CA GLN A 658 -21.21 8.33 -25.55
C GLN A 658 -21.38 6.82 -25.49
N PRO A 659 -21.64 6.10 -26.60
CA PRO A 659 -21.60 4.65 -26.60
C PRO A 659 -20.22 4.20 -26.09
N GLY A 660 -20.20 3.31 -25.11
CA GLY A 660 -18.95 2.68 -24.65
C GLY A 660 -18.35 1.90 -25.82
N GLY A 661 -17.35 2.46 -26.44
CA GLY A 661 -16.60 1.81 -27.53
C GLY A 661 -15.39 1.12 -26.94
N THR A 662 -15.23 -0.17 -27.19
CA THR A 662 -13.95 -0.86 -27.11
C THR A 662 -12.98 -0.13 -28.05
N GLN A 663 -12.02 0.63 -27.52
CA GLN A 663 -10.81 0.93 -28.31
C GLN A 663 -10.05 -0.39 -28.44
N GLN A 664 -9.98 -0.89 -29.67
CA GLN A 664 -9.15 -2.01 -30.09
C GLN A 664 -7.68 -1.69 -29.90
#